data_43d24ee40bba7653347389dd57b62f19
#
_entry.id   43d24ee40bba7653347389dd57b62f19
#
_cell.length_a   1.000
_cell.length_b   1.000
_cell.length_c   1.000
_cell.angle_alpha   90.00
_cell.angle_beta   90.00
_cell.angle_gamma   90.00
#
_symmetry.space_group_name_H-M   'P 1'
#
loop_
_entity.id
_entity.type
_entity.pdbx_description
1 polymer ?
#
loop_
_entity_poly.entity_id
_entity_poly.type
_entity_poly.pdbx_seq_one_letter_code
_entity_poly.pdbx_strand_id
1 'polypeptide(L)'
;MELESTLRQMTVQEKAALVSGTDFMYTNPIPRLRVPSLCMADGPHGLRKQIGSGDNGISRSEPATAFPTAALAACGWDPENLRRMGEAIGRECRHYGVHVLLGPGVNIKRDPLCGRNFEYFSEDPLLAGVLGAAEAEGVQSRGVAVTVKHFALNNSENYRFMGNSVASERTMRGLYLKPFEYIVKNARPAAVMCAYNRINGVYCSENRWLLTNVLRGEWGFDGVVMTDWGAVRDRAAGLKAGLDLEMPGDTAVCRRRILDAVRDGELPEADLDAACRNILRWVGRYALPADPSPVDWDAHHALAAEIAADCAVLMKNDGVLPLSGRERLHITGPLYGTMRYQGAGSSMICPTRVTTAKDAFEERGVKSVTPAGCDVILVFAGLTDEYESEGCDREDMRLPEDQLRLIDEMTATGKKVAVVLFGGSPVELPFNDSVSAILYMGLPGQNGGEAAARLLFGEVNPSGRLAETWPMRYEDVPDHATFGRTPQEVYAEGTEVGYRYYRKHGVPVRYPFGHGLSYTTFRHSEWRKDGDTYTQTVTNTGDRFGGEVAQLYVDGELRGFRKVRLAPGESAPVSVTAEPEDGRVWPDTYDVPPLPPRYPVTAESRFTDLRQTFMGRILFGAVLSAAGRQMRRAERMPEGPERDNARKGALFLKRVLESNCLRSMSMSAGKSFPWNFAEGFVHLANGHPIRGVRAFLSPIRVPPLPKEESAAGEPKSG
;
A
#
# COMPACT_ATOMS: atom_id res chain seq x y z
N MET A 1 -28.09 17.84 -5.71
CA MET A 1 -28.85 16.98 -4.77
C MET A 1 -29.00 17.72 -3.45
N GLU A 2 -30.21 17.91 -2.95
CA GLU A 2 -30.46 18.49 -1.63
C GLU A 2 -30.30 17.40 -0.56
N LEU A 3 -29.16 17.37 0.10
CA LEU A 3 -28.70 16.28 0.98
C LEU A 3 -29.73 15.88 2.03
N GLU A 4 -30.16 16.82 2.87
CA GLU A 4 -31.09 16.52 3.98
C GLU A 4 -32.50 16.15 3.49
N SER A 5 -32.94 16.70 2.35
CA SER A 5 -34.21 16.31 1.72
C SER A 5 -34.14 14.89 1.19
N THR A 6 -33.01 14.51 0.54
CA THR A 6 -32.79 13.15 0.04
C THR A 6 -32.78 12.15 1.19
N LEU A 7 -32.03 12.45 2.28
CA LEU A 7 -31.92 11.58 3.44
C LEU A 7 -33.29 11.30 4.11
N ARG A 8 -34.11 12.34 4.28
CA ARG A 8 -35.46 12.19 4.86
C ARG A 8 -36.42 11.35 4.02
N GLN A 9 -36.19 11.26 2.69
CA GLN A 9 -37.01 10.46 1.78
C GLN A 9 -36.57 9.01 1.70
N MET A 10 -35.38 8.67 2.24
CA MET A 10 -34.87 7.30 2.19
C MET A 10 -35.61 6.41 3.20
N THR A 11 -35.98 5.21 2.74
CA THR A 11 -36.40 4.12 3.61
C THR A 11 -35.20 3.51 4.35
N VAL A 12 -35.45 2.80 5.46
CA VAL A 12 -34.39 2.08 6.21
C VAL A 12 -33.67 1.06 5.29
N GLN A 13 -34.40 0.44 4.35
CA GLN A 13 -33.84 -0.49 3.36
C GLN A 13 -32.86 0.21 2.42
N GLU A 14 -33.19 1.41 1.95
CA GLU A 14 -32.32 2.21 1.08
C GLU A 14 -31.11 2.75 1.85
N LYS A 15 -31.29 3.18 3.11
CA LYS A 15 -30.19 3.56 3.99
C LYS A 15 -29.22 2.40 4.22
N ALA A 16 -29.74 1.20 4.53
CA ALA A 16 -28.93 0.00 4.70
C ALA A 16 -28.20 -0.43 3.41
N ALA A 17 -28.77 -0.15 2.25
CA ALA A 17 -28.10 -0.38 0.96
C ALA A 17 -27.01 0.67 0.69
N LEU A 18 -27.27 1.96 0.94
CA LEU A 18 -26.32 3.05 0.66
C LEU A 18 -25.02 2.91 1.46
N VAL A 19 -25.10 2.40 2.70
CA VAL A 19 -23.92 2.17 3.56
C VAL A 19 -23.16 0.87 3.23
N SER A 20 -23.52 0.16 2.17
CA SER A 20 -22.85 -1.03 1.63
C SER A 20 -22.53 -0.82 0.16
N GLY A 21 -21.48 -1.47 -0.35
CA GLY A 21 -21.23 -1.52 -1.79
C GLY A 21 -22.27 -2.37 -2.54
N THR A 22 -22.30 -2.27 -3.86
CA THR A 22 -23.20 -3.08 -4.71
C THR A 22 -22.46 -4.11 -5.55
N ASP A 23 -21.21 -3.84 -5.87
CA ASP A 23 -20.29 -4.67 -6.63
C ASP A 23 -18.91 -4.53 -5.98
N PHE A 24 -17.90 -5.22 -6.55
CA PHE A 24 -16.56 -5.27 -5.97
C PHE A 24 -15.93 -3.87 -5.80
N MET A 25 -16.22 -2.92 -6.71
CA MET A 25 -15.62 -1.58 -6.74
C MET A 25 -16.65 -0.43 -6.85
N TYR A 26 -17.93 -0.65 -6.46
CA TYR A 26 -18.96 0.36 -6.63
C TYR A 26 -19.79 0.58 -5.37
N THR A 27 -20.19 1.84 -5.12
CA THR A 27 -21.21 2.15 -4.10
C THR A 27 -22.59 1.82 -4.62
N ASN A 28 -23.55 1.53 -3.72
CA ASN A 28 -24.93 1.29 -4.09
C ASN A 28 -25.59 2.59 -4.57
N PRO A 29 -26.16 2.61 -5.78
CA PRO A 29 -27.03 3.71 -6.21
C PRO A 29 -28.39 3.62 -5.53
N ILE A 30 -29.09 4.76 -5.42
CA ILE A 30 -30.50 4.80 -5.04
C ILE A 30 -31.28 5.49 -6.17
N PRO A 31 -31.68 4.74 -7.23
CA PRO A 31 -32.24 5.31 -8.45
C PRO A 31 -33.50 6.16 -8.20
N ARG A 32 -34.41 5.72 -7.32
CA ARG A 32 -35.62 6.46 -6.94
C ARG A 32 -35.33 7.90 -6.49
N LEU A 33 -34.19 8.10 -5.84
CA LEU A 33 -33.75 9.39 -5.32
C LEU A 33 -32.62 10.03 -6.15
N ARG A 34 -32.33 9.46 -7.32
CA ARG A 34 -31.28 9.92 -8.23
C ARG A 34 -29.90 10.02 -7.58
N VAL A 35 -29.59 9.12 -6.61
CA VAL A 35 -28.27 9.00 -6.02
C VAL A 35 -27.44 8.08 -6.92
N PRO A 36 -26.40 8.59 -7.59
CA PRO A 36 -25.56 7.78 -8.47
C PRO A 36 -24.58 6.91 -7.67
N SER A 37 -24.03 5.89 -8.33
CA SER A 37 -22.92 5.07 -7.81
C SER A 37 -21.59 5.77 -8.04
N LEU A 38 -20.64 5.60 -7.11
CA LEU A 38 -19.24 5.94 -7.29
C LEU A 38 -18.44 4.69 -7.69
N CYS A 39 -17.59 4.83 -8.70
CA CYS A 39 -16.59 3.83 -9.08
C CYS A 39 -15.30 4.07 -8.29
N MET A 40 -14.78 3.03 -7.66
CA MET A 40 -13.50 3.02 -6.96
C MET A 40 -12.48 2.23 -7.75
N ALA A 41 -11.19 2.47 -7.52
CA ALA A 41 -10.12 1.65 -8.07
C ALA A 41 -8.92 1.63 -7.14
N ASP A 42 -8.23 0.49 -7.08
CA ASP A 42 -6.93 0.41 -6.45
C ASP A 42 -5.90 1.30 -7.15
N GLY A 43 -4.83 1.61 -6.46
CA GLY A 43 -3.72 2.27 -7.11
C GLY A 43 -2.94 3.28 -6.29
N PRO A 44 -2.18 2.86 -5.25
CA PRO A 44 -1.32 3.79 -4.49
C PRO A 44 -0.13 4.32 -5.31
N HIS A 45 0.23 3.71 -6.44
CA HIS A 45 1.32 4.15 -7.32
C HIS A 45 0.95 4.10 -8.80
N GLY A 46 -0.34 4.16 -9.10
CA GLY A 46 -0.92 4.14 -10.45
C GLY A 46 -2.30 3.52 -10.43
N LEU A 47 -3.11 3.81 -11.44
CA LEU A 47 -4.50 3.36 -11.47
C LEU A 47 -4.62 1.88 -11.79
N ARG A 48 -5.38 1.13 -10.98
CA ARG A 48 -5.81 -0.24 -11.29
C ARG A 48 -7.32 -0.32 -11.40
N LYS A 49 -7.87 0.09 -12.53
CA LYS A 49 -9.30 -0.07 -12.81
C LYS A 49 -9.58 -1.45 -13.40
N GLN A 50 -10.40 -2.24 -12.73
CA GLN A 50 -10.79 -3.57 -13.20
C GLN A 50 -11.68 -3.50 -14.45
N ILE A 51 -11.51 -4.48 -15.37
CA ILE A 51 -12.31 -4.63 -16.58
C ILE A 51 -13.44 -5.62 -16.30
N GLY A 52 -14.70 -5.18 -16.43
CA GLY A 52 -15.87 -6.02 -16.21
C GLY A 52 -16.32 -6.11 -14.76
N SER A 53 -17.45 -6.78 -14.53
CA SER A 53 -18.02 -7.07 -13.22
C SER A 53 -17.68 -8.50 -12.76
N GLY A 54 -17.39 -8.69 -11.47
CA GLY A 54 -17.23 -10.02 -10.87
C GLY A 54 -15.82 -10.60 -10.89
N ASP A 55 -14.82 -9.78 -11.11
CA ASP A 55 -13.41 -10.18 -11.18
C ASP A 55 -12.69 -10.22 -9.81
N ASN A 56 -13.31 -10.07 -8.70
CA ASN A 56 -12.72 -10.14 -7.35
C ASN A 56 -11.29 -9.55 -7.22
N GLY A 57 -10.92 -8.59 -8.06
CA GLY A 57 -9.64 -7.89 -8.02
C GLY A 57 -8.41 -8.67 -8.50
N ILE A 58 -8.56 -9.83 -9.16
CA ILE A 58 -7.46 -10.74 -9.44
C ILE A 58 -7.02 -10.71 -10.90
N SER A 59 -7.87 -10.27 -11.84
CA SER A 59 -7.58 -10.34 -13.27
C SER A 59 -7.36 -8.98 -13.94
N ARG A 60 -7.78 -8.82 -15.15
CA ARG A 60 -7.42 -7.71 -16.04
C ARG A 60 -7.86 -6.35 -15.52
N SER A 61 -6.95 -5.39 -15.57
CA SER A 61 -7.27 -3.97 -15.40
C SER A 61 -7.02 -3.17 -16.68
N GLU A 62 -7.64 -2.00 -16.77
CA GLU A 62 -7.37 -1.05 -17.86
C GLU A 62 -5.88 -0.69 -17.86
N PRO A 63 -5.26 -0.46 -19.03
CA PRO A 63 -3.90 0.01 -19.11
C PRO A 63 -3.75 1.38 -18.44
N ALA A 64 -2.72 1.52 -17.59
CA ALA A 64 -2.45 2.74 -16.86
C ALA A 64 -0.94 2.93 -16.67
N THR A 65 -0.51 4.05 -16.10
CA THR A 65 0.89 4.27 -15.81
C THR A 65 1.26 3.67 -14.46
N ALA A 66 2.22 2.74 -14.45
CA ALA A 66 2.84 2.28 -13.22
C ALA A 66 3.99 3.24 -12.85
N PHE A 67 3.77 4.09 -11.86
CA PHE A 67 4.77 4.97 -11.28
C PHE A 67 5.66 4.23 -10.27
N PRO A 68 6.77 4.81 -9.79
CA PRO A 68 7.52 4.27 -8.67
C PRO A 68 6.63 4.03 -7.45
N THR A 69 6.84 2.90 -6.77
CA THR A 69 6.08 2.62 -5.55
C THR A 69 6.46 3.57 -4.41
N ALA A 70 5.60 3.68 -3.40
CA ALA A 70 5.83 4.56 -2.26
C ALA A 70 7.19 4.36 -1.60
N ALA A 71 7.68 3.11 -1.51
CA ALA A 71 8.99 2.78 -0.95
C ALA A 71 10.14 3.46 -1.69
N LEU A 72 10.10 3.52 -3.03
CA LEU A 72 11.11 4.26 -3.79
C LEU A 72 10.80 5.75 -3.82
N ALA A 73 9.55 6.14 -4.08
CA ALA A 73 9.16 7.55 -4.18
C ALA A 73 9.51 8.35 -2.90
N ALA A 74 9.44 7.70 -1.73
CA ALA A 74 9.84 8.29 -0.47
C ALA A 74 11.34 8.60 -0.39
N CYS A 75 12.18 7.83 -1.06
CA CYS A 75 13.62 8.11 -1.14
C CYS A 75 13.95 9.40 -1.90
N GLY A 76 12.99 9.96 -2.64
CA GLY A 76 13.12 11.29 -3.24
C GLY A 76 13.14 12.42 -2.23
N TRP A 77 12.50 12.27 -1.07
CA TRP A 77 12.31 13.33 -0.06
C TRP A 77 11.76 14.63 -0.66
N ASP A 78 10.95 14.49 -1.70
CA ASP A 78 10.43 15.61 -2.47
C ASP A 78 8.91 15.51 -2.62
N PRO A 79 8.14 16.32 -1.87
CA PRO A 79 6.67 16.32 -1.98
C PRO A 79 6.18 16.68 -3.38
N GLU A 80 6.95 17.46 -4.15
CA GLU A 80 6.56 17.86 -5.50
C GLU A 80 6.51 16.65 -6.46
N ASN A 81 7.43 15.69 -6.33
CA ASN A 81 7.37 14.45 -7.10
C ASN A 81 6.07 13.69 -6.85
N LEU A 82 5.64 13.60 -5.58
CA LEU A 82 4.40 12.93 -5.19
C LEU A 82 3.15 13.69 -5.67
N ARG A 83 3.18 15.03 -5.60
CA ARG A 83 2.09 15.86 -6.12
C ARG A 83 1.92 15.66 -7.64
N ARG A 84 3.02 15.74 -8.42
CA ARG A 84 3.02 15.50 -9.88
C ARG A 84 2.53 14.08 -10.24
N MET A 85 2.98 13.07 -9.48
CA MET A 85 2.52 11.69 -9.62
C MET A 85 1.01 11.60 -9.35
N GLY A 86 0.54 12.16 -8.25
CA GLY A 86 -0.88 12.19 -7.90
C GLY A 86 -1.74 12.91 -8.94
N GLU A 87 -1.28 14.01 -9.52
CA GLU A 87 -1.98 14.70 -10.62
C GLU A 87 -2.12 13.82 -11.87
N ALA A 88 -1.05 13.09 -12.24
CA ALA A 88 -1.08 12.17 -13.37
C ALA A 88 -2.06 11.01 -13.13
N ILE A 89 -1.99 10.37 -11.94
CA ILE A 89 -2.92 9.30 -11.54
C ILE A 89 -4.37 9.82 -11.54
N GLY A 90 -4.61 10.99 -10.97
CA GLY A 90 -5.93 11.64 -10.97
C GLY A 90 -6.46 11.91 -12.37
N ARG A 91 -5.59 12.28 -13.33
CA ARG A 91 -5.93 12.45 -14.73
C ARG A 91 -6.38 11.13 -15.36
N GLU A 92 -5.64 10.04 -15.13
CA GLU A 92 -6.01 8.70 -15.61
C GLU A 92 -7.33 8.22 -14.98
N CYS A 93 -7.53 8.46 -13.68
CA CYS A 93 -8.81 8.18 -13.00
C CYS A 93 -9.98 8.88 -13.69
N ARG A 94 -9.86 10.18 -13.98
CA ARG A 94 -10.89 10.97 -14.66
C ARG A 94 -11.19 10.44 -16.07
N HIS A 95 -10.15 10.05 -16.82
CA HIS A 95 -10.29 9.46 -18.14
C HIS A 95 -11.15 8.19 -18.11
N TYR A 96 -10.88 7.30 -17.16
CA TYR A 96 -11.61 6.03 -17.01
C TYR A 96 -12.92 6.12 -16.20
N GLY A 97 -13.32 7.30 -15.75
CA GLY A 97 -14.53 7.49 -14.94
C GLY A 97 -14.42 6.89 -13.53
N VAL A 98 -13.22 6.83 -12.98
CA VAL A 98 -12.97 6.46 -11.58
C VAL A 98 -13.13 7.69 -10.70
N HIS A 99 -13.96 7.57 -9.67
CA HIS A 99 -14.32 8.66 -8.78
C HIS A 99 -13.47 8.68 -7.51
N VAL A 100 -12.97 7.49 -7.10
CA VAL A 100 -12.25 7.28 -5.84
C VAL A 100 -11.03 6.41 -6.08
N LEU A 101 -9.87 6.91 -5.71
CA LEU A 101 -8.60 6.17 -5.69
C LEU A 101 -8.36 5.60 -4.29
N LEU A 102 -8.06 4.30 -4.18
CA LEU A 102 -7.75 3.61 -2.93
C LEU A 102 -6.25 3.72 -2.61
N GLY A 103 -5.85 4.87 -2.15
CA GLY A 103 -4.50 5.27 -1.81
C GLY A 103 -4.47 6.73 -1.33
N PRO A 104 -3.30 7.20 -0.81
CA PRO A 104 -2.05 6.47 -0.58
C PRO A 104 -2.06 5.52 0.62
N GLY A 105 -1.13 4.56 0.65
CA GLY A 105 -0.81 3.72 1.81
C GLY A 105 0.26 4.39 2.67
N VAL A 106 -0.01 4.56 3.97
CA VAL A 106 0.86 5.39 4.84
C VAL A 106 1.23 4.73 6.17
N ASN A 107 1.06 3.42 6.28
CA ASN A 107 1.49 2.70 7.47
C ASN A 107 3.02 2.81 7.65
N ILE A 108 3.45 2.79 8.91
CA ILE A 108 4.87 2.81 9.24
C ILE A 108 5.54 1.50 8.81
N LYS A 109 6.71 1.55 8.22
CA LYS A 109 7.57 0.40 7.96
C LYS A 109 8.20 -0.03 9.28
N ARG A 110 7.51 -0.93 9.99
CA ARG A 110 7.88 -1.39 11.32
C ARG A 110 8.96 -2.47 11.26
N ASP A 111 8.71 -3.49 10.45
CA ASP A 111 9.61 -4.63 10.25
C ASP A 111 9.91 -4.79 8.75
N PRO A 112 11.17 -5.02 8.34
CA PRO A 112 11.54 -5.16 6.93
C PRO A 112 10.91 -6.37 6.25
N LEU A 113 10.39 -7.35 6.98
CA LEU A 113 9.74 -8.54 6.41
C LEU A 113 8.27 -8.32 6.02
N CYS A 114 7.63 -7.20 6.43
CA CYS A 114 6.25 -6.94 6.06
C CYS A 114 6.08 -6.93 4.54
N GLY A 115 5.19 -7.81 4.04
CA GLY A 115 5.00 -8.03 2.61
C GLY A 115 4.47 -6.84 1.83
N ARG A 116 3.88 -5.84 2.51
CA ARG A 116 3.34 -4.61 1.92
C ARG A 116 4.21 -3.37 2.09
N ASN A 117 5.45 -3.51 2.58
CA ASN A 117 6.36 -2.37 2.72
C ASN A 117 6.60 -1.61 1.42
N PHE A 118 6.49 -2.27 0.27
CA PHE A 118 6.68 -1.62 -1.04
C PHE A 118 5.66 -0.50 -1.30
N GLU A 119 4.46 -0.55 -0.72
CA GLU A 119 3.41 0.47 -0.90
C GLU A 119 3.32 1.49 0.25
N TYR A 120 4.23 1.40 1.24
CA TYR A 120 4.34 2.34 2.35
C TYR A 120 5.60 3.21 2.21
N PHE A 121 5.52 4.47 2.65
CA PHE A 121 6.58 5.45 2.43
C PHE A 121 7.81 5.21 3.30
N SER A 122 7.67 5.18 4.62
CA SER A 122 8.82 5.31 5.53
C SER A 122 8.61 4.64 6.89
N GLU A 123 9.71 4.42 7.60
CA GLU A 123 9.75 4.17 9.04
C GLU A 123 9.54 5.45 9.86
N ASP A 124 9.65 6.62 9.22
CA ASP A 124 9.46 7.92 9.86
C ASP A 124 8.07 8.49 9.59
N PRO A 125 7.31 8.88 10.65
CA PRO A 125 5.93 9.33 10.51
C PRO A 125 5.80 10.70 9.83
N LEU A 126 6.77 11.61 10.00
CA LEU A 126 6.73 12.91 9.36
C LEU A 126 6.97 12.78 7.86
N LEU A 127 7.99 12.02 7.46
CA LEU A 127 8.28 11.78 6.05
C LEU A 127 7.08 11.11 5.37
N ALA A 128 6.51 10.06 5.98
CA ALA A 128 5.33 9.38 5.46
C ALA A 128 4.11 10.31 5.36
N GLY A 129 3.87 11.14 6.37
CA GLY A 129 2.76 12.08 6.40
C GLY A 129 2.86 13.17 5.34
N VAL A 130 4.03 13.81 5.21
CA VAL A 130 4.27 14.88 4.22
C VAL A 130 4.14 14.37 2.80
N LEU A 131 4.74 13.22 2.49
CA LEU A 131 4.69 12.66 1.14
C LEU A 131 3.31 12.12 0.78
N GLY A 132 2.64 11.45 1.72
CA GLY A 132 1.27 10.98 1.53
C GLY A 132 0.28 12.13 1.37
N ALA A 133 0.48 13.26 2.06
CA ALA A 133 -0.34 14.46 1.89
C ALA A 133 -0.17 15.04 0.48
N ALA A 134 1.06 15.15 -0.02
CA ALA A 134 1.34 15.68 -1.35
C ALA A 134 0.73 14.83 -2.47
N GLU A 135 0.79 13.50 -2.36
CA GLU A 135 0.12 12.59 -3.30
C GLU A 135 -1.40 12.77 -3.25
N ALA A 136 -1.98 12.81 -2.05
CA ALA A 136 -3.41 13.02 -1.86
C ALA A 136 -3.89 14.35 -2.47
N GLU A 137 -3.15 15.44 -2.27
CA GLU A 137 -3.43 16.75 -2.89
C GLU A 137 -3.38 16.69 -4.41
N GLY A 138 -2.36 16.03 -4.97
CA GLY A 138 -2.22 15.85 -6.42
C GLY A 138 -3.42 15.16 -7.04
N VAL A 139 -3.84 14.03 -6.50
CA VAL A 139 -5.02 13.28 -6.97
C VAL A 139 -6.30 14.11 -6.82
N GLN A 140 -6.52 14.70 -5.64
CA GLN A 140 -7.73 15.47 -5.34
C GLN A 140 -7.84 16.75 -6.18
N SER A 141 -6.72 17.33 -6.63
CA SER A 141 -6.70 18.48 -7.54
C SER A 141 -7.40 18.21 -8.88
N ARG A 142 -7.52 16.93 -9.24
CA ARG A 142 -8.21 16.48 -10.46
C ARG A 142 -9.68 16.10 -10.24
N GLY A 143 -10.23 16.34 -9.04
CA GLY A 143 -11.62 16.02 -8.70
C GLY A 143 -11.85 14.53 -8.44
N VAL A 144 -10.82 13.79 -8.07
CA VAL A 144 -10.88 12.38 -7.67
C VAL A 144 -10.70 12.30 -6.15
N ALA A 145 -11.57 11.56 -5.48
CA ALA A 145 -11.43 11.32 -4.05
C ALA A 145 -10.24 10.41 -3.76
N VAL A 146 -9.49 10.66 -2.69
CA VAL A 146 -8.49 9.73 -2.18
C VAL A 146 -9.01 9.02 -0.93
N THR A 147 -8.51 7.81 -0.72
CA THR A 147 -8.80 7.00 0.47
C THR A 147 -7.49 6.61 1.14
N VAL A 148 -7.09 7.35 2.16
CA VAL A 148 -5.84 7.09 2.91
C VAL A 148 -5.95 5.79 3.69
N LYS A 149 -4.94 4.92 3.59
CA LYS A 149 -4.99 3.54 4.09
C LYS A 149 -3.68 3.08 4.73
N HIS A 150 -3.70 2.07 5.57
CA HIS A 150 -4.79 1.36 6.21
C HIS A 150 -4.87 1.77 7.68
N PHE A 151 -5.97 2.33 8.12
CA PHE A 151 -6.14 2.96 9.43
C PHE A 151 -6.65 1.95 10.46
N ALA A 152 -5.79 1.44 11.40
CA ALA A 152 -4.39 1.71 11.60
C ALA A 152 -3.63 0.44 12.07
N LEU A 153 -2.31 0.57 12.22
CA LEU A 153 -1.43 -0.51 12.71
C LEU A 153 -1.50 -1.79 11.87
N ASN A 154 -1.64 -1.67 10.55
CA ASN A 154 -1.58 -2.79 9.61
C ASN A 154 -0.12 -2.96 9.14
N ASN A 155 0.72 -3.59 9.98
CA ASN A 155 2.16 -3.70 9.79
C ASN A 155 2.63 -5.14 9.55
N SER A 156 1.70 -6.10 9.39
CA SER A 156 1.97 -7.51 9.13
C SER A 156 0.87 -8.12 8.27
N GLU A 157 1.25 -9.02 7.36
CA GLU A 157 0.34 -9.67 6.42
C GLU A 157 -0.12 -11.06 6.89
N ASN A 158 0.73 -11.78 7.65
CA ASN A 158 0.51 -13.20 7.95
C ASN A 158 -0.79 -13.48 8.70
N TYR A 159 -1.31 -12.55 9.47
CA TYR A 159 -2.56 -12.70 10.24
C TYR A 159 -3.50 -11.51 10.04
N ARG A 160 -3.35 -10.71 9.00
CA ARG A 160 -4.01 -9.40 8.84
C ARG A 160 -5.52 -9.40 9.13
N PHE A 161 -6.26 -10.44 8.74
CA PHE A 161 -7.73 -10.49 8.91
C PHE A 161 -8.19 -10.85 10.33
N MET A 162 -7.31 -11.33 11.17
CA MET A 162 -7.63 -11.73 12.55
C MET A 162 -6.57 -11.27 13.55
N GLY A 163 -5.53 -10.62 13.06
CA GLY A 163 -4.44 -10.11 13.86
C GLY A 163 -4.91 -9.10 14.92
N ASN A 164 -4.17 -9.04 16.01
CA ASN A 164 -4.40 -8.09 17.08
C ASN A 164 -3.09 -7.34 17.35
N SER A 165 -3.03 -6.09 16.91
CA SER A 165 -1.94 -5.17 17.20
C SER A 165 -2.12 -4.64 18.61
N VAL A 166 -1.24 -5.03 19.54
CA VAL A 166 -1.27 -4.63 20.94
C VAL A 166 -0.25 -3.55 21.17
N ALA A 167 -0.70 -2.33 21.46
CA ALA A 167 0.16 -1.17 21.61
C ALA A 167 -0.40 -0.19 22.64
N SER A 168 0.49 0.53 23.33
CA SER A 168 0.09 1.63 24.21
C SER A 168 -0.46 2.81 23.41
N GLU A 169 -1.27 3.66 24.04
CA GLU A 169 -1.76 4.88 23.40
C GLU A 169 -0.61 5.81 23.02
N ARG A 170 0.43 5.89 23.86
CA ARG A 170 1.67 6.62 23.55
C ARG A 170 2.32 6.11 22.25
N THR A 171 2.45 4.81 22.10
CA THR A 171 3.02 4.18 20.90
C THR A 171 2.18 4.49 19.67
N MET A 172 0.87 4.29 19.75
CA MET A 172 -0.05 4.55 18.65
C MET A 172 0.03 6.00 18.19
N ARG A 173 -0.13 6.96 19.12
CA ARG A 173 -0.13 8.39 18.80
C ARG A 173 1.25 8.94 18.45
N GLY A 174 2.28 8.41 19.10
CA GLY A 174 3.66 8.85 18.90
C GLY A 174 4.24 8.46 17.54
N LEU A 175 3.75 7.37 16.94
CA LEU A 175 4.33 6.84 15.70
C LEU A 175 3.27 6.47 14.66
N TYR A 176 2.39 5.50 14.94
CA TYR A 176 1.56 4.85 13.92
C TYR A 176 0.38 5.68 13.42
N LEU A 177 -0.17 6.55 14.25
CA LEU A 177 -1.28 7.44 13.88
C LEU A 177 -0.80 8.78 13.30
N LYS A 178 0.43 9.20 13.55
CA LYS A 178 0.96 10.49 13.09
C LYS A 178 0.88 10.72 11.58
N PRO A 179 1.20 9.78 10.68
CA PRO A 179 1.06 10.01 9.24
C PRO A 179 -0.38 10.32 8.84
N PHE A 180 -1.34 9.59 9.42
CA PHE A 180 -2.76 9.82 9.17
C PHE A 180 -3.21 11.17 9.70
N GLU A 181 -2.82 11.53 10.93
CA GLU A 181 -3.12 12.83 11.52
C GLU A 181 -2.60 13.98 10.64
N TYR A 182 -1.35 13.86 10.18
CA TYR A 182 -0.74 14.85 9.30
C TYR A 182 -1.56 15.04 8.03
N ILE A 183 -1.90 13.94 7.35
CA ILE A 183 -2.65 13.97 6.09
C ILE A 183 -4.07 14.51 6.29
N VAL A 184 -4.77 14.08 7.35
CA VAL A 184 -6.12 14.57 7.65
C VAL A 184 -6.13 16.08 7.86
N LYS A 185 -5.15 16.60 8.61
CA LYS A 185 -5.08 18.03 8.93
C LYS A 185 -4.60 18.91 7.76
N ASN A 186 -3.70 18.39 6.92
CA ASN A 186 -3.07 19.20 5.87
C ASN A 186 -3.68 18.99 4.48
N ALA A 187 -3.98 17.74 4.07
CA ALA A 187 -4.51 17.42 2.75
C ALA A 187 -6.03 17.19 2.72
N ARG A 188 -6.69 17.04 3.88
CA ARG A 188 -8.14 16.81 4.01
C ARG A 188 -8.65 15.73 3.05
N PRO A 189 -8.21 14.48 3.21
CA PRO A 189 -8.58 13.40 2.32
C PRO A 189 -10.09 13.15 2.35
N ALA A 190 -10.64 12.79 1.19
CA ALA A 190 -12.07 12.55 1.02
C ALA A 190 -12.57 11.31 1.76
N ALA A 191 -11.70 10.31 1.97
CA ALA A 191 -12.00 9.09 2.69
C ALA A 191 -10.76 8.54 3.43
N VAL A 192 -11.05 7.68 4.42
CA VAL A 192 -10.06 6.89 5.16
C VAL A 192 -10.54 5.44 5.16
N MET A 193 -9.64 4.50 4.87
CA MET A 193 -9.91 3.07 4.90
C MET A 193 -9.42 2.45 6.21
N CYS A 194 -10.33 1.88 7.00
CA CYS A 194 -9.95 1.16 8.21
C CYS A 194 -9.29 -0.18 7.87
N ALA A 195 -8.30 -0.56 8.67
CA ALA A 195 -7.51 -1.77 8.48
C ALA A 195 -8.28 -3.05 8.87
N TYR A 196 -7.74 -4.20 8.47
CA TYR A 196 -8.32 -5.52 8.78
C TYR A 196 -8.20 -5.92 10.25
N ASN A 197 -7.08 -5.57 10.88
CA ASN A 197 -6.66 -6.04 12.19
C ASN A 197 -7.51 -5.46 13.34
N ARG A 198 -7.32 -6.06 14.49
CA ARG A 198 -7.75 -5.48 15.77
C ARG A 198 -6.64 -4.60 16.34
N ILE A 199 -7.04 -3.62 17.12
CA ILE A 199 -6.16 -2.85 18.00
C ILE A 199 -6.64 -3.08 19.42
N ASN A 200 -5.79 -3.62 20.27
CA ASN A 200 -6.09 -3.92 21.67
C ASN A 200 -7.41 -4.71 21.82
N GLY A 201 -7.63 -5.71 20.96
CA GLY A 201 -8.79 -6.59 20.97
C GLY A 201 -10.00 -6.15 20.16
N VAL A 202 -10.07 -4.88 19.71
CA VAL A 202 -11.23 -4.32 18.97
C VAL A 202 -10.86 -4.18 17.48
N TYR A 203 -11.68 -4.71 16.56
CA TYR A 203 -11.48 -4.51 15.13
C TYR A 203 -11.49 -3.03 14.76
N CYS A 204 -10.58 -2.62 13.87
CA CYS A 204 -10.49 -1.23 13.41
C CYS A 204 -11.85 -0.70 12.90
N SER A 205 -12.61 -1.56 12.20
CA SER A 205 -13.95 -1.25 11.70
C SER A 205 -15.04 -1.04 12.77
N GLU A 206 -14.78 -1.46 14.01
CA GLU A 206 -15.71 -1.36 15.15
C GLU A 206 -15.13 -0.50 16.28
N ASN A 207 -13.99 0.11 16.07
CA ASN A 207 -13.26 0.84 17.12
C ASN A 207 -13.72 2.31 17.22
N ARG A 208 -14.67 2.56 18.12
CA ARG A 208 -15.20 3.90 18.33
C ARG A 208 -14.13 4.91 18.78
N TRP A 209 -13.17 4.48 19.62
CA TRP A 209 -12.07 5.34 20.03
C TRP A 209 -11.28 5.81 18.80
N LEU A 210 -10.94 4.88 17.90
CA LEU A 210 -10.17 5.17 16.69
C LEU A 210 -10.97 6.03 15.68
N LEU A 211 -12.20 5.60 15.33
CA LEU A 211 -12.96 6.19 14.22
C LEU A 211 -13.72 7.46 14.61
N THR A 212 -14.27 7.50 15.83
CA THR A 212 -15.06 8.65 16.28
C THR A 212 -14.25 9.61 17.13
N ASN A 213 -13.60 9.12 18.20
CA ASN A 213 -12.96 10.04 19.14
C ASN A 213 -11.69 10.65 18.53
N VAL A 214 -10.77 9.83 18.01
CA VAL A 214 -9.50 10.30 17.44
C VAL A 214 -9.72 10.93 16.07
N LEU A 215 -10.17 10.13 15.10
CA LEU A 215 -10.23 10.57 13.70
C LEU A 215 -11.19 11.75 13.50
N ARG A 216 -12.44 11.64 13.96
CA ARG A 216 -13.44 12.70 13.77
C ARG A 216 -13.37 13.78 14.84
N GLY A 217 -13.29 13.38 16.11
CA GLY A 217 -13.36 14.30 17.24
C GLY A 217 -12.12 15.16 17.41
N GLU A 218 -10.94 14.54 17.42
CA GLU A 218 -9.69 15.27 17.67
C GLU A 218 -9.09 15.87 16.40
N TRP A 219 -9.10 15.13 15.29
CA TRP A 219 -8.49 15.59 14.03
C TRP A 219 -9.45 16.35 13.12
N GLY A 220 -10.75 16.30 13.38
CA GLY A 220 -11.76 17.02 12.62
C GLY A 220 -12.04 16.42 11.24
N PHE A 221 -11.84 15.11 11.06
CA PHE A 221 -12.13 14.43 9.80
C PHE A 221 -13.63 14.43 9.50
N ASP A 222 -14.03 14.96 8.35
CA ASP A 222 -15.41 15.09 7.90
C ASP A 222 -15.76 14.24 6.66
N GLY A 223 -14.78 13.44 6.17
CA GLY A 223 -14.93 12.54 5.04
C GLY A 223 -15.59 11.21 5.39
N VAL A 224 -15.55 10.27 4.44
CA VAL A 224 -16.08 8.91 4.56
C VAL A 224 -15.06 7.97 5.19
N VAL A 225 -15.49 7.20 6.21
CA VAL A 225 -14.73 6.05 6.72
C VAL A 225 -15.26 4.80 6.04
N MET A 226 -14.40 4.08 5.34
CA MET A 226 -14.77 2.83 4.68
C MET A 226 -13.96 1.65 5.22
N THR A 227 -14.44 0.43 5.00
CA THR A 227 -13.66 -0.79 5.29
C THR A 227 -12.62 -1.05 4.22
N ASP A 228 -11.53 -1.72 4.58
CA ASP A 228 -10.82 -2.56 3.63
C ASP A 228 -11.72 -3.74 3.21
N TRP A 229 -11.40 -4.42 2.10
CA TRP A 229 -12.28 -5.42 1.46
C TRP A 229 -12.52 -6.64 2.34
N GLY A 230 -13.72 -6.69 2.94
CA GLY A 230 -14.12 -7.75 3.87
C GLY A 230 -13.62 -7.56 5.31
N ALA A 231 -13.18 -6.35 5.68
CA ALA A 231 -12.72 -6.03 7.04
C ALA A 231 -13.86 -5.92 8.06
N VAL A 232 -15.13 -5.95 7.63
CA VAL A 232 -16.27 -5.89 8.53
C VAL A 232 -16.49 -7.20 9.30
N ARG A 233 -16.81 -7.10 10.59
CA ARG A 233 -17.25 -8.23 11.41
C ARG A 233 -18.71 -8.08 11.84
N ASP A 234 -19.07 -7.00 12.54
CA ASP A 234 -20.45 -6.63 12.89
C ASP A 234 -20.76 -5.25 12.31
N ARG A 235 -21.65 -5.22 11.32
CA ARG A 235 -21.98 -3.98 10.62
C ARG A 235 -22.71 -2.96 11.52
N ALA A 236 -23.54 -3.43 12.44
CA ALA A 236 -24.24 -2.55 13.38
C ALA A 236 -23.25 -1.92 14.38
N ALA A 237 -22.32 -2.70 14.90
CA ALA A 237 -21.24 -2.21 15.74
C ALA A 237 -20.36 -1.18 15.00
N GLY A 238 -20.03 -1.46 13.73
CA GLY A 238 -19.27 -0.53 12.89
C GLY A 238 -19.97 0.81 12.70
N LEU A 239 -21.26 0.83 12.40
CA LEU A 239 -22.04 2.07 12.28
C LEU A 239 -22.02 2.89 13.57
N LYS A 240 -22.21 2.24 14.71
CA LYS A 240 -22.11 2.90 16.05
C LYS A 240 -20.70 3.42 16.35
N ALA A 241 -19.68 2.81 15.76
CA ALA A 241 -18.29 3.24 15.90
C ALA A 241 -17.89 4.41 14.97
N GLY A 242 -18.71 4.74 13.97
CA GLY A 242 -18.43 5.80 13.00
C GLY A 242 -17.94 5.32 11.63
N LEU A 243 -18.06 4.01 11.35
CA LEU A 243 -17.82 3.43 10.03
C LEU A 243 -19.01 3.73 9.09
N ASP A 244 -18.75 4.40 7.96
CA ASP A 244 -19.81 4.79 7.04
C ASP A 244 -20.10 3.70 5.99
N LEU A 245 -19.07 3.19 5.30
CA LEU A 245 -19.23 2.35 4.12
C LEU A 245 -18.54 0.99 4.29
N GLU A 246 -19.28 -0.07 4.03
CA GLU A 246 -18.73 -1.43 3.91
C GLU A 246 -18.38 -1.74 2.45
N MET A 247 -17.17 -2.26 2.21
CA MET A 247 -16.74 -2.75 0.90
C MET A 247 -16.25 -4.21 0.99
N PRO A 248 -16.41 -5.02 -0.07
CA PRO A 248 -17.00 -4.69 -1.39
C PRO A 248 -18.54 -4.59 -1.36
N GLY A 249 -19.19 -4.97 -0.28
CA GLY A 249 -20.64 -4.97 -0.15
C GLY A 249 -21.35 -6.11 -0.89
N ASP A 250 -22.63 -5.93 -1.16
CA ASP A 250 -23.58 -6.95 -1.65
C ASP A 250 -23.61 -8.21 -0.73
N THR A 251 -23.31 -8.01 0.53
CA THR A 251 -23.40 -9.04 1.56
C THR A 251 -24.77 -8.99 2.20
N ALA A 252 -25.63 -9.95 1.83
CA ALA A 252 -26.97 -10.06 2.41
C ALA A 252 -26.94 -10.12 3.94
N VAL A 253 -25.88 -10.68 4.52
CA VAL A 253 -25.69 -10.79 5.97
C VAL A 253 -25.56 -9.42 6.64
N CYS A 254 -24.74 -8.52 6.09
CA CYS A 254 -24.53 -7.19 6.68
C CYS A 254 -25.77 -6.31 6.56
N ARG A 255 -26.41 -6.27 5.38
CA ARG A 255 -27.68 -5.53 5.19
C ARG A 255 -28.76 -6.06 6.12
N ARG A 256 -28.91 -7.38 6.24
CA ARG A 256 -29.87 -7.99 7.15
C ARG A 256 -29.57 -7.62 8.60
N ARG A 257 -28.29 -7.65 9.01
CA ARG A 257 -27.82 -7.27 10.34
C ARG A 257 -28.21 -5.83 10.68
N ILE A 258 -28.05 -4.87 9.73
CA ILE A 258 -28.49 -3.47 9.91
C ILE A 258 -30.00 -3.39 10.15
N LEU A 259 -30.79 -4.04 9.27
CA LEU A 259 -32.25 -3.97 9.35
C LEU A 259 -32.78 -4.57 10.65
N ASP A 260 -32.23 -5.70 11.08
CA ASP A 260 -32.60 -6.36 12.34
C ASP A 260 -32.19 -5.48 13.54
N ALA A 261 -30.98 -4.89 13.55
CA ALA A 261 -30.51 -4.05 14.62
C ALA A 261 -31.32 -2.74 14.78
N VAL A 262 -31.75 -2.14 13.68
CA VAL A 262 -32.64 -0.96 13.71
C VAL A 262 -34.01 -1.37 14.24
N ARG A 263 -34.63 -2.46 13.72
CA ARG A 263 -35.92 -2.97 14.18
C ARG A 263 -35.93 -3.26 15.68
N ASP A 264 -34.86 -3.89 16.19
CA ASP A 264 -34.73 -4.35 17.56
C ASP A 264 -34.24 -3.24 18.53
N GLY A 265 -33.98 -2.03 18.00
CA GLY A 265 -33.53 -0.86 18.79
C GLY A 265 -32.06 -0.95 19.22
N GLU A 266 -31.27 -1.90 18.71
CA GLU A 266 -29.84 -2.03 18.98
C GLU A 266 -29.02 -0.95 18.29
N LEU A 267 -29.39 -0.59 17.04
CA LEU A 267 -28.77 0.47 16.24
C LEU A 267 -29.71 1.67 16.18
N PRO A 268 -29.38 2.81 16.81
CA PRO A 268 -30.12 4.04 16.62
C PRO A 268 -30.16 4.45 15.13
N GLU A 269 -31.32 4.78 14.60
CA GLU A 269 -31.44 5.22 13.20
C GLU A 269 -30.60 6.49 12.93
N ALA A 270 -30.35 7.30 13.96
CA ALA A 270 -29.49 8.47 13.88
C ALA A 270 -28.04 8.14 13.49
N ASP A 271 -27.49 6.99 13.93
CA ASP A 271 -26.14 6.55 13.57
C ASP A 271 -26.11 6.09 12.10
N LEU A 272 -27.16 5.41 11.63
CA LEU A 272 -27.33 5.05 10.22
C LEU A 272 -27.49 6.30 9.35
N ASP A 273 -28.26 7.30 9.80
CA ASP A 273 -28.44 8.58 9.13
C ASP A 273 -27.12 9.37 9.03
N ALA A 274 -26.30 9.34 10.06
CA ALA A 274 -24.99 9.99 10.04
C ALA A 274 -24.07 9.39 8.95
N ALA A 275 -24.01 8.07 8.84
CA ALA A 275 -23.26 7.39 7.80
C ALA A 275 -23.82 7.70 6.39
N CYS A 276 -25.13 7.63 6.22
CA CYS A 276 -25.79 8.01 4.96
C CYS A 276 -25.49 9.45 4.56
N ARG A 277 -25.52 10.38 5.50
CA ARG A 277 -25.20 11.80 5.28
C ARG A 277 -23.78 12.00 4.76
N ASN A 278 -22.81 11.30 5.32
CA ASN A 278 -21.42 11.36 4.89
C ASN A 278 -21.28 10.83 3.45
N ILE A 279 -21.89 9.68 3.16
CA ILE A 279 -21.86 9.09 1.79
C ILE A 279 -22.58 9.99 0.78
N LEU A 280 -23.77 10.54 1.12
CA LEU A 280 -24.50 11.44 0.21
C LEU A 280 -23.69 12.70 -0.11
N ARG A 281 -22.98 13.26 0.89
CA ARG A 281 -22.07 14.41 0.68
C ARG A 281 -20.92 14.03 -0.25
N TRP A 282 -20.33 12.88 -0.05
CA TRP A 282 -19.26 12.33 -0.86
C TRP A 282 -19.68 12.11 -2.31
N VAL A 283 -20.82 11.42 -2.52
CA VAL A 283 -21.43 11.24 -3.84
C VAL A 283 -21.71 12.59 -4.51
N GLY A 284 -22.30 13.55 -3.79
CA GLY A 284 -22.59 14.88 -4.31
C GLY A 284 -21.35 15.64 -4.79
N ARG A 285 -20.19 15.37 -4.19
CA ARG A 285 -18.93 16.04 -4.54
C ARG A 285 -18.16 15.33 -5.66
N TYR A 286 -18.16 14.02 -5.69
CA TYR A 286 -17.24 13.23 -6.52
C TYR A 286 -17.91 12.43 -7.65
N ALA A 287 -19.24 12.36 -7.73
CA ALA A 287 -19.93 11.69 -8.84
C ALA A 287 -19.86 12.54 -10.11
N LEU A 288 -18.64 12.78 -10.59
CA LEU A 288 -18.37 13.57 -11.79
C LEU A 288 -18.33 12.66 -13.03
N PRO A 289 -18.84 13.09 -14.19
CA PRO A 289 -18.74 12.30 -15.41
C PRO A 289 -17.25 12.06 -15.78
N ALA A 290 -16.99 10.97 -16.49
CA ALA A 290 -15.66 10.72 -17.05
C ALA A 290 -15.20 11.91 -17.92
N ASP A 291 -13.91 12.18 -17.93
CA ASP A 291 -13.32 13.20 -18.81
C ASP A 291 -12.78 12.50 -20.07
N PRO A 292 -13.42 12.67 -21.23
CA PRO A 292 -13.05 11.99 -22.47
C PRO A 292 -11.77 12.54 -23.10
N SER A 293 -11.18 13.61 -22.56
CA SER A 293 -9.95 14.17 -23.11
C SER A 293 -8.83 13.13 -23.09
N PRO A 294 -7.98 13.05 -24.12
CA PRO A 294 -6.91 12.06 -24.17
C PRO A 294 -5.89 12.25 -23.03
N VAL A 295 -5.37 11.14 -22.53
CA VAL A 295 -4.23 11.12 -21.60
C VAL A 295 -2.95 11.13 -22.41
N ASP A 296 -2.01 11.95 -22.03
CA ASP A 296 -0.66 11.94 -22.61
C ASP A 296 0.18 10.83 -21.94
N TRP A 297 0.01 9.61 -22.44
CA TRP A 297 0.69 8.43 -21.92
C TRP A 297 2.21 8.51 -22.04
N ASP A 298 2.73 9.22 -23.06
CA ASP A 298 4.18 9.41 -23.25
C ASP A 298 4.74 10.34 -22.20
N ALA A 299 4.04 11.44 -21.88
CA ALA A 299 4.42 12.33 -20.80
C ALA A 299 4.38 11.63 -19.43
N HIS A 300 3.37 10.80 -19.17
CA HIS A 300 3.30 10.01 -17.93
C HIS A 300 4.41 8.96 -17.84
N HIS A 301 4.74 8.31 -18.94
CA HIS A 301 5.85 7.37 -19.02
C HIS A 301 7.21 8.05 -18.77
N ALA A 302 7.42 9.24 -19.33
CA ALA A 302 8.62 10.05 -19.08
C ALA A 302 8.68 10.51 -17.61
N LEU A 303 7.55 10.96 -17.04
CA LEU A 303 7.45 11.36 -15.63
C LEU A 303 7.81 10.20 -14.69
N ALA A 304 7.39 8.96 -15.00
CA ALA A 304 7.75 7.80 -14.21
C ALA A 304 9.29 7.60 -14.14
N ALA A 305 10.00 7.79 -15.27
CA ALA A 305 11.47 7.72 -15.30
C ALA A 305 12.14 8.89 -14.53
N GLU A 306 11.59 10.11 -14.66
CA GLU A 306 12.11 11.27 -13.93
C GLU A 306 12.05 11.05 -12.42
N ILE A 307 10.87 10.65 -11.91
CA ILE A 307 10.66 10.38 -10.48
C ILE A 307 11.56 9.21 -10.04
N ALA A 308 11.63 8.12 -10.80
CA ALA A 308 12.47 6.98 -10.45
C ALA A 308 13.95 7.38 -10.35
N ALA A 309 14.46 8.18 -11.28
CA ALA A 309 15.84 8.64 -11.27
C ALA A 309 16.14 9.61 -10.11
N ASP A 310 15.20 10.50 -9.78
CA ASP A 310 15.35 11.45 -8.66
C ASP A 310 15.27 10.76 -7.29
N CYS A 311 14.62 9.59 -7.22
CA CYS A 311 14.39 8.82 -5.99
C CYS A 311 15.40 7.69 -5.78
N ALA A 312 16.06 7.19 -6.83
CA ALA A 312 17.04 6.11 -6.71
C ALA A 312 18.20 6.50 -5.80
N VAL A 313 18.68 5.54 -5.01
CA VAL A 313 19.70 5.81 -4.00
C VAL A 313 21.02 5.16 -4.38
N LEU A 314 22.06 5.96 -4.58
CA LEU A 314 23.43 5.44 -4.67
C LEU A 314 23.91 5.12 -3.25
N MET A 315 23.87 3.84 -2.87
CA MET A 315 24.19 3.40 -1.52
C MET A 315 25.70 3.31 -1.29
N LYS A 316 26.41 2.81 -2.31
CA LYS A 316 27.89 2.67 -2.28
C LYS A 316 28.44 3.06 -3.66
N ASN A 317 29.63 3.70 -3.68
CA ASN A 317 30.38 3.95 -4.92
C ASN A 317 31.88 4.18 -4.63
N ASP A 318 32.71 3.25 -5.05
CA ASP A 318 34.18 3.35 -4.97
C ASP A 318 34.76 4.00 -6.25
N GLY A 319 34.02 4.89 -6.87
CA GLY A 319 34.42 5.64 -8.07
C GLY A 319 34.26 4.87 -9.39
N VAL A 320 33.47 3.76 -9.41
CA VAL A 320 33.17 3.04 -10.64
C VAL A 320 32.01 3.70 -11.41
N LEU A 321 31.12 4.40 -10.72
CA LEU A 321 30.02 5.15 -11.30
C LEU A 321 30.26 6.67 -11.18
N PRO A 322 29.79 7.48 -12.14
CA PRO A 322 29.08 7.07 -13.34
C PRO A 322 30.03 6.45 -14.39
N LEU A 323 29.46 5.60 -15.25
CA LEU A 323 30.17 5.04 -16.39
C LEU A 323 30.49 6.15 -17.41
N SER A 324 31.68 6.11 -18.01
CA SER A 324 32.08 7.11 -19.01
C SER A 324 31.55 6.80 -20.43
N GLY A 325 30.92 5.63 -20.58
CA GLY A 325 30.49 5.12 -21.89
C GLY A 325 31.60 4.47 -22.74
N ARG A 326 32.83 4.39 -22.21
CA ARG A 326 33.99 3.75 -22.86
C ARG A 326 34.31 2.37 -22.33
N GLU A 327 33.78 2.03 -21.18
CA GLU A 327 33.98 0.75 -20.53
C GLU A 327 33.28 -0.37 -21.32
N ARG A 328 33.98 -1.49 -21.46
CA ARG A 328 33.38 -2.74 -21.92
C ARG A 328 32.62 -3.35 -20.77
N LEU A 329 31.33 -3.54 -20.92
CA LEU A 329 30.46 -3.99 -19.87
C LEU A 329 30.13 -5.48 -20.01
N HIS A 330 30.22 -6.23 -18.90
CA HIS A 330 29.49 -7.48 -18.75
C HIS A 330 28.22 -7.19 -17.97
N ILE A 331 27.07 -7.55 -18.53
CA ILE A 331 25.76 -7.26 -17.92
C ILE A 331 25.04 -8.58 -17.68
N THR A 332 24.63 -8.81 -16.43
CA THR A 332 24.03 -10.06 -15.99
C THR A 332 22.98 -9.84 -14.89
N GLY A 333 22.34 -10.91 -14.48
CA GLY A 333 21.34 -10.91 -13.41
C GLY A 333 19.91 -11.05 -13.93
N PRO A 334 19.02 -11.67 -13.13
CA PRO A 334 17.67 -12.02 -13.55
C PRO A 334 16.79 -10.82 -13.84
N LEU A 335 17.11 -9.65 -13.24
CA LEU A 335 16.28 -8.44 -13.36
C LEU A 335 16.75 -7.48 -14.46
N TYR A 336 17.73 -7.85 -15.28
CA TYR A 336 18.19 -7.04 -16.41
C TYR A 336 17.14 -6.92 -17.52
N GLY A 337 16.61 -8.08 -17.98
CA GLY A 337 15.59 -8.15 -19.04
C GLY A 337 14.15 -8.34 -18.55
N THR A 338 13.98 -8.70 -17.26
CA THR A 338 12.67 -8.89 -16.62
C THR A 338 12.59 -8.03 -15.35
N MET A 339 12.74 -6.73 -15.54
CA MET A 339 12.79 -5.77 -14.42
C MET A 339 11.58 -5.88 -13.53
N ARG A 340 11.81 -5.96 -12.21
CA ARG A 340 10.76 -5.81 -11.22
C ARG A 340 10.47 -4.33 -11.00
N TYR A 341 9.35 -3.85 -11.49
CA TYR A 341 9.01 -2.42 -11.50
C TYR A 341 7.88 -2.04 -10.52
N GLN A 342 7.13 -3.00 -10.01
CA GLN A 342 6.02 -2.79 -9.08
C GLN A 342 5.89 -3.95 -8.08
N GLY A 343 5.07 -3.76 -7.03
CA GLY A 343 4.71 -4.82 -6.09
C GLY A 343 3.64 -5.77 -6.65
N ALA A 344 3.26 -6.76 -5.84
CA ALA A 344 2.23 -7.73 -6.18
C ALA A 344 1.06 -7.66 -5.19
N GLY A 345 -0.16 -7.90 -5.69
CA GLY A 345 -1.39 -7.83 -4.91
C GLY A 345 -2.41 -6.86 -5.50
N SER A 346 -3.22 -6.23 -4.64
CA SER A 346 -4.28 -5.28 -5.03
C SER A 346 -3.74 -4.05 -5.77
N SER A 347 -2.51 -3.66 -5.51
CA SER A 347 -1.86 -2.50 -6.15
C SER A 347 -1.23 -2.79 -7.52
N MET A 348 -1.33 -4.01 -8.05
CA MET A 348 -0.69 -4.41 -9.31
C MET A 348 -1.37 -3.78 -10.53
N ILE A 349 -0.66 -2.92 -11.22
CA ILE A 349 -1.13 -2.15 -12.39
C ILE A 349 -0.84 -2.93 -13.68
N CYS A 350 -1.73 -2.80 -14.68
CA CYS A 350 -1.45 -3.19 -16.06
C CYS A 350 -0.77 -2.00 -16.75
N PRO A 351 0.57 -2.00 -16.93
CA PRO A 351 1.27 -0.84 -17.47
C PRO A 351 0.96 -0.64 -18.96
N THR A 352 0.93 0.62 -19.41
CA THR A 352 0.79 0.94 -20.85
C THR A 352 1.95 0.39 -21.67
N ARG A 353 3.15 0.43 -21.11
CA ARG A 353 4.39 -0.20 -21.63
C ARG A 353 5.40 -0.32 -20.49
N VAL A 354 6.40 -1.18 -20.65
CA VAL A 354 7.53 -1.30 -19.73
C VAL A 354 8.82 -1.10 -20.52
N THR A 355 9.70 -0.23 -20.02
CA THR A 355 11.08 -0.09 -20.51
C THR A 355 12.01 -0.75 -19.50
N THR A 356 12.56 -1.90 -19.86
CA THR A 356 13.54 -2.61 -19.02
C THR A 356 14.93 -1.98 -19.12
N ALA A 357 15.84 -2.33 -18.22
CA ALA A 357 17.23 -1.90 -18.33
C ALA A 357 17.87 -2.40 -19.63
N LYS A 358 17.48 -3.60 -20.09
CA LYS A 358 17.94 -4.16 -21.37
C LYS A 358 17.52 -3.27 -22.53
N ASP A 359 16.23 -2.88 -22.59
CA ASP A 359 15.72 -2.02 -23.67
C ASP A 359 16.47 -0.68 -23.70
N ALA A 360 16.62 -0.03 -22.54
CA ALA A 360 17.29 1.27 -22.44
C ALA A 360 18.78 1.21 -22.80
N PHE A 361 19.45 0.07 -22.54
CA PHE A 361 20.85 -0.12 -22.89
C PHE A 361 21.02 -0.44 -24.39
N GLU A 362 20.12 -1.24 -24.96
CA GLU A 362 20.09 -1.53 -26.39
C GLU A 362 19.85 -0.26 -27.23
N GLU A 363 18.96 0.62 -26.80
CA GLU A 363 18.74 1.95 -27.44
C GLU A 363 19.99 2.82 -27.42
N ARG A 364 20.83 2.72 -26.37
CA ARG A 364 22.13 3.39 -26.27
C ARG A 364 23.26 2.66 -27.04
N GLY A 365 22.95 1.56 -27.70
CA GLY A 365 23.94 0.74 -28.43
C GLY A 365 24.90 -0.02 -27.52
N VAL A 366 24.60 -0.18 -26.24
CA VAL A 366 25.43 -0.90 -25.28
C VAL A 366 25.33 -2.41 -25.54
N LYS A 367 26.48 -3.07 -25.66
CA LYS A 367 26.57 -4.52 -25.85
C LYS A 367 27.32 -5.16 -24.70
N SER A 368 26.73 -6.22 -24.14
CA SER A 368 27.39 -7.02 -23.12
C SER A 368 28.49 -7.88 -23.74
N VAL A 369 29.67 -7.92 -23.10
CA VAL A 369 30.78 -8.81 -23.46
C VAL A 369 30.91 -9.91 -22.40
N THR A 370 31.85 -10.86 -22.62
CA THR A 370 32.14 -11.91 -21.62
C THR A 370 32.78 -11.31 -20.35
N PRO A 371 32.67 -11.94 -19.19
CA PRO A 371 33.30 -11.45 -17.94
C PRO A 371 34.82 -11.25 -18.07
N ALA A 372 35.52 -12.14 -18.81
CA ALA A 372 36.96 -12.03 -19.04
C ALA A 372 37.33 -10.78 -19.87
N GLY A 373 36.45 -10.36 -20.79
CA GLY A 373 36.72 -9.26 -21.71
C GLY A 373 36.23 -7.89 -21.24
N CYS A 374 35.56 -7.80 -20.07
CA CYS A 374 34.97 -6.56 -19.58
C CYS A 374 35.91 -5.74 -18.69
N ASP A 375 35.60 -4.51 -18.53
CA ASP A 375 36.21 -3.57 -17.57
C ASP A 375 35.35 -3.42 -16.32
N VAL A 376 34.03 -3.46 -16.46
CA VAL A 376 33.03 -3.38 -15.37
C VAL A 376 31.95 -4.42 -15.57
N ILE A 377 31.49 -5.01 -14.48
CA ILE A 377 30.35 -5.93 -14.41
C ILE A 377 29.17 -5.23 -13.77
N LEU A 378 28.01 -5.27 -14.43
CA LEU A 378 26.74 -4.82 -13.88
C LEU A 378 25.88 -6.05 -13.55
N VAL A 379 25.44 -6.16 -12.29
CA VAL A 379 24.56 -7.25 -11.83
C VAL A 379 23.21 -6.66 -11.43
N PHE A 380 22.15 -7.05 -12.12
CA PHE A 380 20.77 -6.64 -11.82
C PHE A 380 20.10 -7.70 -10.94
N ALA A 381 19.95 -7.40 -9.67
CA ALA A 381 19.48 -8.31 -8.64
C ALA A 381 18.37 -7.70 -7.78
N GLY A 382 17.63 -8.51 -7.03
CA GLY A 382 16.60 -8.00 -6.11
C GLY A 382 15.55 -9.03 -5.75
N LEU A 383 14.56 -8.57 -4.99
CA LEU A 383 13.42 -9.39 -4.58
C LEU A 383 12.46 -9.61 -5.76
N THR A 384 11.85 -10.79 -5.82
CA THR A 384 10.81 -11.12 -6.79
C THR A 384 9.43 -11.12 -6.10
N ASP A 385 8.35 -11.22 -6.90
CA ASP A 385 6.98 -11.31 -6.37
C ASP A 385 6.74 -12.55 -5.49
N GLU A 386 7.65 -13.53 -5.55
CA GLU A 386 7.61 -14.71 -4.68
C GLU A 386 8.10 -14.39 -3.25
N TYR A 387 8.98 -13.41 -3.11
CA TYR A 387 9.56 -13.00 -1.83
C TYR A 387 8.78 -11.85 -1.18
N GLU A 388 8.25 -10.92 -1.96
CA GLU A 388 7.60 -9.71 -1.47
C GLU A 388 6.27 -9.46 -2.18
N SER A 389 5.16 -9.50 -1.44
CA SER A 389 3.81 -9.38 -1.99
C SER A 389 2.80 -9.10 -0.90
N GLU A 390 1.70 -8.45 -1.24
CA GLU A 390 0.50 -8.47 -0.41
C GLU A 390 0.05 -9.91 -0.12
N GLY A 391 -0.43 -10.15 1.10
CA GLY A 391 -0.99 -11.42 1.57
C GLY A 391 0.01 -12.35 2.24
N CYS A 392 1.29 -12.02 2.30
CA CYS A 392 2.29 -12.75 3.07
C CYS A 392 3.44 -11.85 3.45
N ASP A 393 4.02 -12.08 4.63
CA ASP A 393 5.29 -11.52 5.05
C ASP A 393 6.44 -12.38 4.52
N ARG A 394 7.62 -11.76 4.38
CA ARG A 394 8.85 -12.47 3.98
C ARG A 394 9.30 -13.41 5.09
N GLU A 395 10.01 -14.47 4.73
CA GLU A 395 10.57 -15.43 5.69
C GLU A 395 11.89 -14.95 6.30
N ASP A 396 12.67 -14.18 5.53
CA ASP A 396 13.96 -13.60 5.91
C ASP A 396 14.29 -12.32 5.13
N MET A 397 15.39 -11.66 5.47
CA MET A 397 15.89 -10.47 4.79
C MET A 397 16.87 -10.78 3.63
N ARG A 398 17.07 -12.03 3.23
CA ARG A 398 18.06 -12.41 2.24
C ARG A 398 17.57 -12.19 0.82
N LEU A 399 18.49 -11.94 -0.09
CA LEU A 399 18.24 -12.10 -1.52
C LEU A 399 18.13 -13.59 -1.86
N PRO A 400 17.47 -13.95 -2.99
CA PRO A 400 17.49 -15.31 -3.52
C PRO A 400 18.91 -15.86 -3.61
N GLU A 401 19.10 -17.12 -3.20
CA GLU A 401 20.40 -17.76 -3.08
C GLU A 401 21.20 -17.84 -4.40
N ASP A 402 20.47 -18.02 -5.51
CA ASP A 402 21.07 -18.03 -6.86
C ASP A 402 21.62 -16.65 -7.25
N GLN A 403 21.00 -15.56 -6.78
CA GLN A 403 21.50 -14.21 -7.01
C GLN A 403 22.72 -13.89 -6.15
N LEU A 404 22.74 -14.34 -4.90
CA LEU A 404 23.93 -14.21 -4.03
C LEU A 404 25.11 -14.93 -4.64
N ARG A 405 24.94 -16.18 -5.10
CA ARG A 405 26.00 -16.92 -5.79
C ARG A 405 26.47 -16.23 -7.07
N LEU A 406 25.56 -15.68 -7.87
CA LEU A 406 25.95 -14.92 -9.07
C LEU A 406 26.83 -13.72 -8.72
N ILE A 407 26.48 -12.97 -7.66
CA ILE A 407 27.28 -11.82 -7.22
C ILE A 407 28.67 -12.29 -6.77
N ASP A 408 28.75 -13.37 -5.99
CA ASP A 408 30.02 -13.96 -5.53
C ASP A 408 30.89 -14.43 -6.73
N GLU A 409 30.30 -15.09 -7.72
CA GLU A 409 30.99 -15.49 -8.94
C GLU A 409 31.55 -14.29 -9.71
N MET A 410 30.77 -13.20 -9.82
CA MET A 410 31.21 -11.99 -10.52
C MET A 410 32.32 -11.26 -9.74
N THR A 411 32.22 -11.17 -8.44
CA THR A 411 33.28 -10.55 -7.60
C THR A 411 34.57 -11.37 -7.59
N ALA A 412 34.48 -12.70 -7.64
CA ALA A 412 35.62 -13.60 -7.74
C ALA A 412 36.46 -13.41 -9.04
N THR A 413 35.90 -12.77 -10.06
CA THR A 413 36.64 -12.41 -11.29
C THR A 413 37.71 -11.34 -11.07
N GLY A 414 37.71 -10.64 -9.95
CA GLY A 414 38.57 -9.50 -9.64
C GLY A 414 38.26 -8.22 -10.42
N LYS A 415 37.13 -8.19 -11.17
CA LYS A 415 36.66 -7.02 -11.90
C LYS A 415 35.90 -6.09 -10.99
N LYS A 416 35.73 -4.82 -11.39
CA LYS A 416 34.82 -3.90 -10.71
C LYS A 416 33.38 -4.35 -10.92
N VAL A 417 32.66 -4.57 -9.83
CA VAL A 417 31.25 -5.01 -9.88
C VAL A 417 30.35 -3.90 -9.33
N ALA A 418 29.34 -3.51 -10.07
CA ALA A 418 28.25 -2.65 -9.59
C ALA A 418 26.94 -3.44 -9.56
N VAL A 419 26.25 -3.40 -8.44
CA VAL A 419 24.96 -4.06 -8.24
C VAL A 419 23.85 -3.04 -8.38
N VAL A 420 22.88 -3.30 -9.26
CA VAL A 420 21.62 -2.56 -9.40
C VAL A 420 20.55 -3.36 -8.68
N LEU A 421 20.05 -2.82 -7.57
CA LEU A 421 19.25 -3.56 -6.60
C LEU A 421 17.78 -3.13 -6.65
N PHE A 422 16.87 -4.11 -6.78
CA PHE A 422 15.42 -3.93 -6.81
C PHE A 422 14.74 -4.58 -5.61
N GLY A 423 13.72 -3.93 -5.04
CA GLY A 423 12.93 -4.42 -3.93
C GLY A 423 12.25 -3.27 -3.18
N GLY A 424 11.14 -3.55 -2.50
CA GLY A 424 10.38 -2.55 -1.74
C GLY A 424 10.76 -2.44 -0.26
N SER A 425 11.72 -3.28 0.18
CA SER A 425 12.17 -3.36 1.58
C SER A 425 13.67 -3.65 1.65
N PRO A 426 14.32 -3.39 2.79
CA PRO A 426 15.71 -3.74 3.03
C PRO A 426 16.00 -5.24 2.84
N VAL A 427 17.21 -5.51 2.38
CA VAL A 427 17.79 -6.85 2.31
C VAL A 427 19.17 -6.86 2.93
N GLU A 428 19.60 -8.02 3.41
CA GLU A 428 20.99 -8.23 3.83
C GLU A 428 21.94 -8.15 2.64
N LEU A 429 23.05 -7.46 2.82
CA LEU A 429 24.05 -7.20 1.78
C LEU A 429 25.42 -7.82 2.17
N PRO A 430 25.54 -9.16 2.19
CA PRO A 430 26.80 -9.81 2.56
C PRO A 430 27.94 -9.46 1.61
N PHE A 431 27.62 -9.13 0.36
CA PHE A 431 28.57 -8.74 -0.70
C PHE A 431 28.98 -7.26 -0.66
N ASN A 432 28.45 -6.46 0.28
CA ASN A 432 28.67 -5.01 0.32
C ASN A 432 30.16 -4.62 0.17
N ASP A 433 31.03 -5.29 0.88
CA ASP A 433 32.45 -4.94 0.91
C ASP A 433 33.22 -5.46 -0.31
N SER A 434 32.64 -6.41 -1.07
CA SER A 434 33.23 -7.03 -2.24
C SER A 434 32.88 -6.35 -3.56
N VAL A 435 31.82 -5.50 -3.59
CA VAL A 435 31.37 -4.80 -4.81
C VAL A 435 31.82 -3.35 -4.79
N SER A 436 32.00 -2.76 -5.98
CA SER A 436 32.49 -1.38 -6.15
C SER A 436 31.37 -0.34 -6.03
N ALA A 437 30.12 -0.70 -6.38
CA ALA A 437 28.97 0.19 -6.23
C ALA A 437 27.68 -0.58 -5.99
N ILE A 438 26.73 0.08 -5.34
CA ILE A 438 25.35 -0.39 -5.16
C ILE A 438 24.41 0.77 -5.47
N LEU A 439 23.56 0.59 -6.49
CA LEU A 439 22.49 1.51 -6.87
C LEU A 439 21.15 0.87 -6.54
N TYR A 440 20.45 1.39 -5.54
CA TYR A 440 19.12 0.93 -5.17
C TYR A 440 18.06 1.63 -6.01
N MET A 441 17.34 0.84 -6.79
CA MET A 441 16.25 1.30 -7.67
C MET A 441 14.86 1.06 -7.08
N GLY A 442 14.74 0.43 -5.92
CA GLY A 442 13.45 0.10 -5.34
C GLY A 442 12.55 -0.67 -6.30
N LEU A 443 11.29 -0.24 -6.42
CA LEU A 443 10.36 -0.67 -7.47
C LEU A 443 10.02 0.57 -8.32
N PRO A 444 10.75 0.77 -9.46
CA PRO A 444 10.88 2.08 -10.10
C PRO A 444 9.76 2.46 -11.07
N GLY A 445 8.68 1.67 -11.14
CA GLY A 445 7.63 1.90 -12.12
C GLY A 445 8.01 1.47 -13.54
N GLN A 446 7.08 1.70 -14.45
CA GLN A 446 7.14 1.13 -15.81
C GLN A 446 8.31 1.60 -16.67
N ASN A 447 8.97 2.70 -16.33
CA ASN A 447 10.11 3.26 -17.07
C ASN A 447 11.41 3.26 -16.25
N GLY A 448 11.51 2.33 -15.31
CA GLY A 448 12.66 2.19 -14.40
C GLY A 448 13.96 1.82 -15.11
N GLY A 449 13.91 1.16 -16.25
CA GLY A 449 15.09 0.83 -17.02
C GLY A 449 15.78 2.06 -17.60
N GLU A 450 15.01 3.01 -18.12
CA GLU A 450 15.52 4.31 -18.57
C GLU A 450 16.13 5.10 -17.41
N ALA A 451 15.44 5.12 -16.26
CA ALA A 451 15.97 5.77 -15.06
C ALA A 451 17.31 5.16 -14.62
N ALA A 452 17.43 3.83 -14.59
CA ALA A 452 18.66 3.14 -14.25
C ALA A 452 19.79 3.46 -15.23
N ALA A 453 19.51 3.45 -16.54
CA ALA A 453 20.50 3.80 -17.56
C ALA A 453 21.01 5.24 -17.38
N ARG A 454 20.10 6.22 -17.23
CA ARG A 454 20.47 7.63 -17.03
C ARG A 454 21.36 7.84 -15.80
N LEU A 455 21.09 7.13 -14.71
CA LEU A 455 21.91 7.18 -13.51
C LEU A 455 23.28 6.53 -13.71
N LEU A 456 23.31 5.32 -14.27
CA LEU A 456 24.55 4.56 -14.46
C LEU A 456 25.52 5.29 -15.41
N PHE A 457 25.02 5.95 -16.48
CA PHE A 457 25.83 6.73 -17.40
C PHE A 457 26.03 8.19 -16.98
N GLY A 458 25.52 8.61 -15.82
CA GLY A 458 25.72 9.96 -15.28
C GLY A 458 24.99 11.05 -16.06
N GLU A 459 23.97 10.72 -16.84
CA GLU A 459 23.04 11.67 -17.47
C GLU A 459 22.21 12.40 -16.41
N VAL A 460 21.93 11.70 -15.28
CA VAL A 460 21.32 12.25 -14.08
C VAL A 460 22.20 11.92 -12.89
N ASN A 461 22.33 12.87 -11.96
CA ASN A 461 23.04 12.67 -10.72
C ASN A 461 22.09 12.05 -9.66
N PRO A 462 22.45 10.94 -9.01
CA PRO A 462 21.64 10.36 -7.94
C PRO A 462 21.48 11.37 -6.79
N SER A 463 20.24 11.53 -6.33
CA SER A 463 19.86 12.48 -5.28
C SER A 463 18.93 11.89 -4.23
N GLY A 464 18.59 10.62 -4.36
CA GLY A 464 17.77 9.89 -3.39
C GLY A 464 18.47 9.69 -2.05
N ARG A 465 17.68 9.62 -0.99
CA ARG A 465 18.11 9.31 0.38
C ARG A 465 17.19 8.23 0.94
N LEU A 466 17.75 7.21 1.58
CA LEU A 466 16.96 6.12 2.14
C LEU A 466 15.85 6.64 3.06
N ALA A 467 14.65 6.15 2.85
CA ALA A 467 13.47 6.46 3.67
C ALA A 467 13.26 5.46 4.82
N GLU A 468 14.17 4.51 4.95
CA GLU A 468 14.21 3.50 6.01
C GLU A 468 15.64 3.05 6.27
N THR A 469 15.89 2.60 7.50
CA THR A 469 17.19 2.06 7.91
C THR A 469 17.40 0.67 7.31
N TRP A 470 18.62 0.38 6.87
CA TRP A 470 19.03 -0.94 6.41
C TRP A 470 19.86 -1.62 7.50
N PRO A 471 19.32 -2.58 8.25
CA PRO A 471 20.06 -3.31 9.27
C PRO A 471 21.17 -4.16 8.66
N MET A 472 22.13 -4.57 9.49
CA MET A 472 23.20 -5.49 9.05
C MET A 472 22.63 -6.88 8.75
N ARG A 473 21.72 -7.35 9.60
CA ARG A 473 21.05 -8.65 9.54
C ARG A 473 19.70 -8.56 10.23
N TYR A 474 18.84 -9.55 9.99
CA TYR A 474 17.48 -9.54 10.53
C TYR A 474 17.43 -9.61 12.07
N GLU A 475 18.38 -10.32 12.71
CA GLU A 475 18.46 -10.42 14.17
C GLU A 475 18.70 -9.08 14.88
N ASP A 476 19.13 -8.06 14.16
CA ASP A 476 19.33 -6.71 14.69
C ASP A 476 18.02 -5.88 14.71
N VAL A 477 16.93 -6.38 14.12
CA VAL A 477 15.61 -5.72 14.10
C VAL A 477 14.92 -5.92 15.47
N PRO A 478 14.31 -4.87 16.07
CA PRO A 478 13.82 -4.95 17.45
C PRO A 478 12.77 -6.02 17.72
N ASP A 479 11.92 -6.31 16.75
CA ASP A 479 10.82 -7.28 16.87
C ASP A 479 11.07 -8.60 16.12
N HIS A 480 12.28 -8.84 15.60
CA HIS A 480 12.66 -10.04 14.82
C HIS A 480 12.22 -11.37 15.44
N ALA A 481 12.17 -11.46 16.77
CA ALA A 481 11.81 -12.67 17.48
C ALA A 481 10.30 -12.94 17.50
N THR A 482 9.46 -11.95 17.26
CA THR A 482 8.01 -12.01 17.47
C THR A 482 7.19 -11.67 16.21
N PHE A 483 7.74 -10.92 15.27
CA PHE A 483 7.04 -10.45 14.08
C PHE A 483 6.39 -11.60 13.28
N GLY A 484 5.10 -11.44 12.97
CA GLY A 484 4.34 -12.36 12.11
C GLY A 484 4.18 -13.80 12.60
N ARG A 485 4.61 -14.14 13.83
CA ARG A 485 4.61 -15.52 14.35
C ARG A 485 3.29 -15.96 14.94
N THR A 486 2.52 -15.03 15.48
CA THR A 486 1.23 -15.30 16.11
C THR A 486 0.21 -14.26 15.65
N PRO A 487 -1.12 -14.55 15.78
CA PRO A 487 -2.13 -13.53 15.48
C PRO A 487 -2.18 -12.37 16.49
N GLN A 488 -1.28 -12.33 17.44
CA GLN A 488 -1.14 -11.27 18.41
C GLN A 488 0.25 -10.69 18.35
N GLU A 489 0.35 -9.47 17.85
CA GLU A 489 1.59 -8.73 17.74
C GLU A 489 1.64 -7.66 18.81
N VAL A 490 2.58 -7.79 19.72
CA VAL A 490 2.84 -6.82 20.78
C VAL A 490 3.91 -5.86 20.30
N TYR A 491 3.60 -4.57 20.26
CA TYR A 491 4.49 -3.49 19.85
C TYR A 491 5.35 -3.07 21.07
N ALA A 492 6.13 -4.02 21.58
CA ALA A 492 6.91 -3.84 22.80
C ALA A 492 8.04 -2.81 22.65
N GLU A 493 8.53 -2.61 21.44
CA GLU A 493 9.51 -1.59 21.09
C GLU A 493 8.96 -0.16 21.18
N GLY A 494 7.65 0.00 21.30
CA GLY A 494 7.01 1.31 21.44
C GLY A 494 7.21 2.19 20.21
N THR A 495 7.75 3.39 20.41
CA THR A 495 8.10 4.33 19.33
C THR A 495 9.52 4.09 18.78
N GLU A 496 10.26 3.11 19.31
CA GLU A 496 11.64 2.82 18.92
C GLU A 496 11.67 1.90 17.68
N VAL A 497 11.27 2.42 16.55
CA VAL A 497 11.27 1.76 15.25
C VAL A 497 12.28 2.43 14.33
N GLY A 498 12.95 1.64 13.49
CA GLY A 498 13.90 2.12 12.52
C GLY A 498 15.06 2.89 13.16
N TYR A 499 15.44 4.03 12.57
CA TYR A 499 16.59 4.82 13.04
C TYR A 499 16.49 5.26 14.50
N ARG A 500 15.27 5.37 15.06
CA ARG A 500 15.06 5.71 16.48
C ARG A 500 15.64 4.62 17.38
N TYR A 501 15.37 3.36 17.06
CA TYR A 501 15.91 2.20 17.77
C TYR A 501 17.43 2.10 17.61
N TYR A 502 17.92 2.06 16.39
CA TYR A 502 19.35 1.80 16.12
C TYR A 502 20.25 2.87 16.72
N ARG A 503 19.86 4.15 16.62
CA ARG A 503 20.61 5.27 17.21
C ARG A 503 20.61 5.23 18.73
N LYS A 504 19.44 4.99 19.34
CA LYS A 504 19.30 4.98 20.81
C LYS A 504 20.07 3.85 21.45
N HIS A 505 20.05 2.68 20.84
CA HIS A 505 20.71 1.47 21.39
C HIS A 505 22.12 1.25 20.85
N GLY A 506 22.61 2.11 19.97
CA GLY A 506 23.97 1.99 19.40
C GLY A 506 24.15 0.73 18.54
N VAL A 507 23.06 0.21 17.95
CA VAL A 507 23.11 -0.96 17.06
C VAL A 507 23.64 -0.55 15.69
N PRO A 508 24.71 -1.19 15.19
CA PRO A 508 25.26 -0.86 13.88
C PRO A 508 24.30 -1.22 12.76
N VAL A 509 24.27 -0.40 11.72
CA VAL A 509 23.42 -0.61 10.53
C VAL A 509 24.26 -0.63 9.27
N ARG A 510 23.78 -1.30 8.23
CA ARG A 510 24.44 -1.31 6.93
C ARG A 510 24.41 0.08 6.28
N TYR A 511 23.24 0.69 6.29
CA TYR A 511 23.02 2.09 5.84
C TYR A 511 21.98 2.75 6.74
N PRO A 512 22.26 3.95 7.25
CA PRO A 512 21.30 4.64 8.10
C PRO A 512 20.17 5.27 7.28
N PHE A 513 19.05 5.52 7.94
CA PHE A 513 17.98 6.40 7.43
C PHE A 513 18.56 7.73 6.93
N GLY A 514 18.11 8.20 5.79
CA GLY A 514 18.60 9.44 5.17
C GLY A 514 19.93 9.29 4.41
N HIS A 515 20.52 8.08 4.34
CA HIS A 515 21.76 7.81 3.59
C HIS A 515 21.52 7.85 2.08
N GLY A 516 22.49 8.37 1.36
CA GLY A 516 22.58 8.33 -0.10
C GLY A 516 23.78 9.14 -0.56
N LEU A 517 24.48 8.66 -1.58
CA LEU A 517 25.62 9.30 -2.20
C LEU A 517 25.19 10.07 -3.46
N SER A 518 26.09 10.90 -3.95
CA SER A 518 25.92 11.71 -5.16
C SER A 518 27.18 11.68 -5.99
N TYR A 519 27.11 11.95 -7.28
CA TYR A 519 28.29 12.16 -8.14
C TYR A 519 28.91 13.56 -7.98
N THR A 520 28.27 14.42 -7.15
CA THR A 520 28.81 15.72 -6.72
C THR A 520 28.94 15.74 -5.20
N THR A 521 29.47 16.83 -4.65
CA THR A 521 29.63 17.00 -3.19
C THR A 521 28.87 18.22 -2.71
N PHE A 522 28.35 18.12 -1.49
CA PHE A 522 27.62 19.24 -0.86
C PHE A 522 28.22 19.58 0.49
N ARG A 523 28.14 20.85 0.84
CA ARG A 523 28.50 21.35 2.17
C ARG A 523 27.28 21.98 2.81
N HIS A 524 26.98 21.58 4.03
CA HIS A 524 25.94 22.14 4.87
C HIS A 524 26.56 23.07 5.91
N SER A 525 25.99 24.27 6.11
CA SER A 525 26.27 25.05 7.30
C SER A 525 25.53 24.43 8.51
N GLU A 526 25.87 24.85 9.70
CA GLU A 526 25.11 24.53 10.88
C GLU A 526 23.68 25.11 10.80
N TRP A 527 22.73 24.40 11.42
CA TRP A 527 21.37 24.88 11.58
C TRP A 527 21.34 26.06 12.58
N ARG A 528 20.72 27.16 12.19
CA ARG A 528 20.43 28.30 13.06
C ARG A 528 18.95 28.29 13.41
N LYS A 529 18.65 28.29 14.70
CA LYS A 529 17.28 28.29 15.22
C LYS A 529 16.81 29.74 15.46
N ASP A 530 15.58 30.04 15.01
CA ASP A 530 14.83 31.25 15.30
C ASP A 530 13.36 30.88 15.52
N GLY A 531 12.93 30.87 16.78
CA GLY A 531 11.63 30.27 17.16
C GLY A 531 11.54 28.80 16.77
N ASP A 532 10.52 28.42 16.03
CA ASP A 532 10.34 27.06 15.51
C ASP A 532 10.95 26.88 14.10
N THR A 533 11.54 27.94 13.54
CA THR A 533 12.17 27.92 12.22
C THR A 533 13.67 27.70 12.35
N TYR A 534 14.18 26.75 11.56
CA TYR A 534 15.60 26.45 11.45
C TYR A 534 16.08 26.78 10.04
N THR A 535 17.24 27.43 9.94
CA THR A 535 17.84 27.82 8.66
C THR A 535 19.26 27.31 8.55
N GLN A 536 19.64 26.86 7.37
CA GLN A 536 21.02 26.55 7.01
C GLN A 536 21.27 26.93 5.54
N THR A 537 22.52 26.93 5.14
CA THR A 537 22.93 27.09 3.74
C THR A 537 23.47 25.76 3.24
N VAL A 538 22.97 25.30 2.09
CA VAL A 538 23.51 24.16 1.36
C VAL A 538 24.25 24.68 0.13
N THR A 539 25.48 24.20 -0.08
CA THR A 539 26.34 24.58 -1.20
C THR A 539 26.76 23.36 -1.97
N ASN A 540 26.59 23.35 -3.28
CA ASN A 540 27.18 22.35 -4.15
C ASN A 540 28.68 22.68 -4.35
N THR A 541 29.56 21.87 -3.79
CA THR A 541 31.01 22.06 -3.82
C THR A 541 31.72 21.26 -4.91
N GLY A 542 30.98 20.43 -5.64
CA GLY A 542 31.51 19.62 -6.73
C GLY A 542 31.28 20.26 -8.10
N ASP A 543 31.45 19.46 -9.15
CA ASP A 543 31.50 19.89 -10.56
C ASP A 543 30.25 19.51 -11.38
N ARG A 544 29.23 18.91 -10.74
CA ARG A 544 27.98 18.49 -11.39
C ARG A 544 26.77 19.11 -10.74
N PHE A 545 25.73 19.35 -11.53
CA PHE A 545 24.40 19.68 -11.00
C PHE A 545 23.87 18.51 -10.14
N GLY A 546 23.26 18.79 -9.02
CA GLY A 546 22.73 17.74 -8.15
C GLY A 546 21.69 18.21 -7.16
N GLY A 547 20.90 17.24 -6.65
CA GLY A 547 19.94 17.42 -5.58
C GLY A 547 20.51 16.99 -4.23
N GLU A 548 20.19 17.74 -3.18
CA GLU A 548 20.58 17.45 -1.80
C GLU A 548 19.38 17.63 -0.87
N VAL A 549 19.30 16.79 0.16
CA VAL A 549 18.24 16.84 1.18
C VAL A 549 18.78 17.36 2.49
N ALA A 550 18.36 18.54 2.87
CA ALA A 550 18.59 19.08 4.19
C ALA A 550 17.61 18.46 5.18
N GLN A 551 18.12 17.69 6.13
CA GLN A 551 17.36 16.94 7.13
C GLN A 551 17.55 17.59 8.50
N LEU A 552 16.48 18.04 9.14
CA LEU A 552 16.50 18.62 10.48
C LEU A 552 16.12 17.56 11.52
N TYR A 553 17.05 17.23 12.40
CA TYR A 553 16.81 16.39 13.56
C TYR A 553 16.87 17.23 14.84
N VAL A 554 15.84 17.05 15.70
CA VAL A 554 15.80 17.63 17.04
C VAL A 554 15.56 16.48 18.02
N ASP A 555 16.35 16.38 19.06
CA ASP A 555 16.31 15.29 20.05
C ASP A 555 16.35 13.88 19.45
N GLY A 556 17.07 13.75 18.31
CA GLY A 556 17.23 12.48 17.59
C GLY A 556 16.09 12.10 16.65
N GLU A 557 15.02 12.87 16.57
CA GLU A 557 13.88 12.67 15.68
C GLU A 557 13.88 13.64 14.50
N LEU A 558 13.46 13.19 13.33
CA LEU A 558 13.23 14.03 12.16
C LEU A 558 12.10 15.03 12.46
N ARG A 559 12.37 16.31 12.34
CA ARG A 559 11.41 17.41 12.59
C ARG A 559 11.12 18.24 11.35
N GLY A 560 11.82 17.97 10.27
CA GLY A 560 11.58 18.61 8.99
C GLY A 560 12.68 18.33 7.99
N PHE A 561 12.40 18.57 6.74
CA PHE A 561 13.34 18.35 5.65
C PHE A 561 13.01 19.24 4.45
N ARG A 562 14.00 19.46 3.60
CA ARG A 562 13.83 20.13 2.32
C ARG A 562 14.85 19.68 1.30
N LYS A 563 14.41 19.34 0.09
CA LYS A 563 15.27 19.07 -1.05
C LYS A 563 15.60 20.36 -1.78
N VAL A 564 16.85 20.54 -2.15
CA VAL A 564 17.33 21.62 -3.01
C VAL A 564 18.08 21.06 -4.21
N ARG A 565 18.08 21.78 -5.34
CA ARG A 565 18.78 21.41 -6.56
C ARG A 565 19.72 22.55 -6.94
N LEU A 566 21.01 22.25 -7.05
CA LEU A 566 22.07 23.27 -7.13
C LEU A 566 23.03 22.96 -8.28
N ALA A 567 23.36 23.99 -9.05
CA ALA A 567 24.47 23.97 -10.00
C ALA A 567 25.83 23.93 -9.27
N PRO A 568 26.92 23.55 -9.95
CA PRO A 568 28.27 23.63 -9.40
C PRO A 568 28.57 25.03 -8.83
N GLY A 569 29.03 25.09 -7.59
CA GLY A 569 29.34 26.32 -6.88
C GLY A 569 28.13 27.12 -6.34
N GLU A 570 26.90 26.69 -6.68
CA GLU A 570 25.69 27.35 -6.21
C GLU A 570 25.42 27.08 -4.73
N SER A 571 24.86 28.06 -4.04
CA SER A 571 24.40 27.95 -2.65
C SER A 571 22.96 28.39 -2.52
N ALA A 572 22.19 27.67 -1.74
CA ALA A 572 20.81 28.05 -1.41
C ALA A 572 20.58 28.07 0.10
N PRO A 573 19.87 29.07 0.61
CA PRO A 573 19.33 29.01 1.96
C PRO A 573 18.19 27.98 2.03
N VAL A 574 18.21 27.19 3.06
CA VAL A 574 17.14 26.23 3.39
C VAL A 574 16.50 26.66 4.69
N SER A 575 15.18 26.79 4.68
CA SER A 575 14.38 27.07 5.87
C SER A 575 13.39 25.93 6.11
N VAL A 576 13.34 25.45 7.33
CA VAL A 576 12.45 24.40 7.80
C VAL A 576 11.80 24.84 9.10
N THR A 577 10.48 24.84 9.15
CA THR A 577 9.74 24.98 10.40
C THR A 577 9.60 23.61 11.02
N ALA A 578 10.12 23.43 12.22
CA ALA A 578 10.03 22.16 12.93
C ALA A 578 8.57 21.88 13.29
N GLU A 579 8.12 20.66 13.04
CA GLU A 579 6.82 20.23 13.56
C GLU A 579 6.81 20.32 15.08
N PRO A 580 5.77 20.95 15.65
CA PRO A 580 5.69 21.12 17.10
C PRO A 580 5.57 19.77 17.79
N GLU A 581 6.15 19.67 18.99
CA GLU A 581 5.90 18.52 19.85
C GLU A 581 4.48 18.58 20.40
N ASP A 582 3.80 17.44 20.35
CA ASP A 582 2.60 17.27 21.14
C ASP A 582 3.02 17.10 22.60
N GLY A 583 2.95 18.17 23.38
CA GLY A 583 3.31 18.17 24.79
C GLY A 583 2.41 17.32 25.69
N ARG A 584 1.42 16.61 25.11
CA ARG A 584 0.53 15.72 25.84
C ARG A 584 1.25 14.42 26.21
N VAL A 585 1.03 13.99 27.44
CA VAL A 585 1.53 12.70 27.95
C VAL A 585 0.42 11.66 27.80
N TRP A 586 0.68 10.64 27.01
CA TRP A 586 -0.24 9.54 26.77
C TRP A 586 0.10 8.32 27.62
N PRO A 587 -0.89 7.48 28.01
CA PRO A 587 -0.65 6.24 28.71
C PRO A 587 0.30 5.31 27.92
N ASP A 588 1.28 4.75 28.63
CA ASP A 588 2.26 3.81 28.07
C ASP A 588 2.04 2.38 28.63
N THR A 589 0.78 2.02 28.74
CA THR A 589 0.33 0.71 29.23
C THR A 589 -0.60 0.07 28.23
N TYR A 590 -0.59 -1.25 28.17
CA TYR A 590 -1.50 -2.08 27.36
C TYR A 590 -1.71 -3.43 28.03
N ASP A 591 -2.88 -4.02 27.78
CA ASP A 591 -3.18 -5.38 28.19
C ASP A 591 -2.96 -6.34 27.00
N VAL A 592 -2.29 -7.47 27.28
CA VAL A 592 -2.10 -8.52 26.28
C VAL A 592 -3.18 -9.58 26.48
N PRO A 593 -4.26 -9.57 25.67
CA PRO A 593 -5.32 -10.56 25.83
C PRO A 593 -4.81 -11.97 25.46
N PRO A 594 -5.39 -13.03 26.02
CA PRO A 594 -5.02 -14.39 25.65
C PRO A 594 -5.31 -14.68 24.17
N LEU A 595 -4.45 -15.50 23.56
CA LEU A 595 -4.70 -15.96 22.19
C LEU A 595 -6.04 -16.71 22.10
N PRO A 596 -6.83 -16.48 21.06
CA PRO A 596 -8.07 -17.25 20.85
C PRO A 596 -7.76 -18.74 20.65
N PRO A 597 -8.60 -19.65 21.17
CA PRO A 597 -8.40 -21.07 20.97
C PRO A 597 -8.51 -21.42 19.48
N ARG A 598 -7.63 -22.29 18.99
CA ARG A 598 -7.65 -22.76 17.60
C ARG A 598 -8.80 -23.72 17.28
N TYR A 599 -9.43 -24.30 18.30
CA TYR A 599 -10.53 -25.24 18.19
C TYR A 599 -11.56 -24.99 19.33
N PRO A 600 -12.86 -25.07 19.08
CA PRO A 600 -13.50 -25.40 17.79
C PRO A 600 -13.24 -24.34 16.71
N VAL A 601 -13.31 -24.77 15.45
CA VAL A 601 -13.21 -23.86 14.29
C VAL A 601 -14.40 -22.89 14.30
N THR A 602 -14.11 -21.64 14.08
CA THR A 602 -15.11 -20.55 13.98
C THR A 602 -14.98 -19.84 12.63
N ALA A 603 -15.86 -18.91 12.33
CA ALA A 603 -15.73 -18.07 11.14
C ALA A 603 -14.46 -17.16 11.19
N GLU A 604 -13.92 -16.91 12.38
CA GLU A 604 -12.68 -16.15 12.61
C GLU A 604 -11.41 -17.04 12.49
N SER A 605 -11.54 -18.36 12.38
CA SER A 605 -10.38 -19.23 12.20
C SER A 605 -9.81 -19.07 10.80
N ARG A 606 -8.45 -19.15 10.67
CA ARG A 606 -7.82 -19.16 9.35
C ARG A 606 -8.33 -20.34 8.52
N PHE A 607 -8.36 -20.15 7.22
CA PHE A 607 -8.71 -21.23 6.31
C PHE A 607 -7.78 -22.44 6.47
N THR A 608 -6.51 -22.20 6.78
CA THR A 608 -5.53 -23.26 7.11
C THR A 608 -5.86 -24.03 8.39
N ASP A 609 -6.56 -23.43 9.35
CA ASP A 609 -6.92 -24.08 10.61
C ASP A 609 -7.99 -25.18 10.42
N LEU A 610 -8.69 -25.18 9.29
CA LEU A 610 -9.57 -26.28 8.89
C LEU A 610 -8.83 -27.64 8.88
N ARG A 611 -7.51 -27.63 8.60
CA ARG A 611 -6.69 -28.86 8.58
C ARG A 611 -6.65 -29.62 9.92
N GLN A 612 -7.04 -28.99 11.01
CA GLN A 612 -7.06 -29.63 12.34
C GLN A 612 -8.11 -30.73 12.44
N THR A 613 -9.12 -30.73 11.57
CA THR A 613 -10.17 -31.77 11.53
C THR A 613 -10.08 -32.58 10.25
N PHE A 614 -10.59 -33.83 10.29
CA PHE A 614 -10.59 -34.71 9.12
C PHE A 614 -11.39 -34.12 7.95
N MET A 615 -12.63 -33.70 8.21
CA MET A 615 -13.48 -33.07 7.18
C MET A 615 -12.90 -31.75 6.69
N GLY A 616 -12.34 -30.94 7.59
CA GLY A 616 -11.67 -29.68 7.23
C GLY A 616 -10.47 -29.89 6.32
N ARG A 617 -9.70 -30.98 6.48
CA ARG A 617 -8.59 -31.31 5.55
C ARG A 617 -9.08 -31.58 4.14
N ILE A 618 -10.22 -32.27 4.00
CA ILE A 618 -10.84 -32.54 2.69
C ILE A 618 -11.29 -31.23 2.05
N LEU A 619 -11.99 -30.36 2.80
CA LEU A 619 -12.49 -29.07 2.33
C LEU A 619 -11.34 -28.14 1.90
N PHE A 620 -10.31 -28.03 2.75
CA PHE A 620 -9.13 -27.24 2.46
C PHE A 620 -8.40 -27.74 1.19
N GLY A 621 -8.24 -29.06 1.06
CA GLY A 621 -7.65 -29.68 -0.12
C GLY A 621 -8.41 -29.37 -1.41
N ALA A 622 -9.74 -29.39 -1.36
CA ALA A 622 -10.59 -29.05 -2.50
C ALA A 622 -10.40 -27.61 -2.97
N VAL A 623 -10.33 -26.65 -2.04
CA VAL A 623 -10.13 -25.22 -2.35
C VAL A 623 -8.72 -24.96 -2.88
N LEU A 624 -7.69 -25.53 -2.24
CA LEU A 624 -6.31 -25.41 -2.75
C LEU A 624 -6.15 -26.06 -4.14
N SER A 625 -6.86 -27.14 -4.42
CA SER A 625 -6.86 -27.76 -5.75
C SER A 625 -7.45 -26.81 -6.81
N ALA A 626 -8.43 -25.99 -6.43
CA ALA A 626 -8.99 -24.97 -7.33
C ALA A 626 -7.95 -23.87 -7.65
N ALA A 627 -7.27 -23.32 -6.62
CA ALA A 627 -6.18 -22.36 -6.80
C ALA A 627 -5.03 -22.95 -7.63
N GLY A 628 -4.64 -24.21 -7.37
CA GLY A 628 -3.63 -24.93 -8.15
C GLY A 628 -4.01 -25.15 -9.63
N ARG A 629 -5.31 -25.29 -9.95
CA ARG A 629 -5.77 -25.36 -11.35
C ARG A 629 -5.57 -24.02 -12.06
N GLN A 630 -5.78 -22.90 -11.37
CA GLN A 630 -5.58 -21.57 -11.92
C GLN A 630 -4.10 -21.32 -12.23
N MET A 631 -3.19 -21.71 -11.33
CA MET A 631 -1.75 -21.66 -11.56
C MET A 631 -1.33 -22.48 -12.79
N ARG A 632 -1.73 -23.75 -12.87
CA ARG A 632 -1.46 -24.62 -14.04
C ARG A 632 -2.05 -24.07 -15.34
N ARG A 633 -3.16 -23.34 -15.29
CA ARG A 633 -3.72 -22.67 -16.47
C ARG A 633 -2.84 -21.50 -16.90
N ALA A 634 -2.34 -20.71 -15.96
CA ALA A 634 -1.41 -19.61 -16.24
C ALA A 634 -0.10 -20.15 -16.85
N GLU A 635 0.47 -21.23 -16.32
CA GLU A 635 1.69 -21.85 -16.82
C GLU A 635 1.58 -22.39 -18.27
N ARG A 636 0.37 -22.71 -18.73
CA ARG A 636 0.09 -23.19 -20.10
C ARG A 636 -0.12 -22.05 -21.11
N MET A 637 -0.16 -20.80 -20.67
CA MET A 637 -0.29 -19.66 -21.55
C MET A 637 1.03 -19.41 -22.29
N PRO A 638 1.02 -18.83 -23.50
CA PRO A 638 2.23 -18.38 -24.17
C PRO A 638 3.03 -17.41 -23.29
N GLU A 639 4.34 -17.42 -23.40
CA GLU A 639 5.19 -16.45 -22.70
C GLU A 639 4.83 -15.03 -23.09
N GLY A 640 4.77 -14.14 -22.09
CA GLY A 640 4.44 -12.75 -22.28
C GLY A 640 3.70 -12.14 -21.07
N PRO A 641 3.38 -10.85 -21.12
CA PRO A 641 2.79 -10.12 -20.00
C PRO A 641 1.48 -10.70 -19.48
N GLU A 642 0.66 -11.30 -20.35
CA GLU A 642 -0.61 -11.93 -19.94
C GLU A 642 -0.38 -13.18 -19.08
N ARG A 643 0.62 -14.02 -19.42
CA ARG A 643 1.02 -15.18 -18.62
C ARG A 643 1.55 -14.76 -17.26
N ASP A 644 2.41 -13.74 -17.22
CA ASP A 644 3.01 -13.25 -16.00
C ASP A 644 1.94 -12.67 -15.06
N ASN A 645 1.00 -11.90 -15.58
CA ASN A 645 -0.13 -11.38 -14.81
C ASN A 645 -1.04 -12.50 -14.30
N ALA A 646 -1.33 -13.51 -15.12
CA ALA A 646 -2.14 -14.66 -14.70
C ALA A 646 -1.43 -15.49 -13.60
N ARG A 647 -0.09 -15.67 -13.71
CA ARG A 647 0.72 -16.36 -12.69
C ARG A 647 0.74 -15.57 -11.38
N LYS A 648 0.96 -14.26 -11.44
CA LYS A 648 0.93 -13.37 -10.27
C LYS A 648 -0.44 -13.38 -9.58
N GLY A 649 -1.52 -13.30 -10.34
CA GLY A 649 -2.88 -13.39 -9.81
C GLY A 649 -3.17 -14.75 -9.14
N ALA A 650 -2.70 -15.85 -9.72
CA ALA A 650 -2.85 -17.17 -9.12
C ALA A 650 -2.03 -17.34 -7.82
N LEU A 651 -0.83 -16.78 -7.78
CA LEU A 651 0.02 -16.76 -6.58
C LEU A 651 -0.64 -15.93 -5.46
N PHE A 652 -1.12 -14.73 -5.80
CA PHE A 652 -1.86 -13.88 -4.86
C PHE A 652 -3.09 -14.59 -4.28
N LEU A 653 -3.92 -15.22 -5.14
CA LEU A 653 -5.08 -15.99 -4.68
C LEU A 653 -4.70 -17.10 -3.70
N LYS A 654 -3.61 -17.83 -3.98
CA LYS A 654 -3.12 -18.88 -3.06
C LYS A 654 -2.77 -18.28 -1.70
N ARG A 655 -2.04 -17.17 -1.67
CA ARG A 655 -1.63 -16.48 -0.44
C ARG A 655 -2.82 -15.94 0.35
N VAL A 656 -3.77 -15.30 -0.32
CA VAL A 656 -5.02 -14.83 0.28
C VAL A 656 -5.78 -15.99 0.93
N LEU A 657 -5.87 -17.16 0.28
CA LEU A 657 -6.51 -18.33 0.84
C LEU A 657 -5.77 -18.88 2.07
N GLU A 658 -4.46 -18.78 2.10
CA GLU A 658 -3.63 -19.25 3.24
C GLU A 658 -3.70 -18.31 4.44
N SER A 659 -3.79 -17.00 4.22
CA SER A 659 -3.80 -15.97 5.26
C SER A 659 -5.19 -15.55 5.74
N ASN A 660 -6.25 -15.85 4.98
CA ASN A 660 -7.60 -15.35 5.23
C ASN A 660 -8.39 -16.22 6.23
N CYS A 661 -9.40 -15.63 6.86
CA CYS A 661 -10.41 -16.35 7.65
C CYS A 661 -11.71 -16.56 6.85
N LEU A 662 -12.55 -17.51 7.29
CA LEU A 662 -13.81 -17.83 6.62
C LEU A 662 -14.76 -16.63 6.56
N ARG A 663 -14.79 -15.82 7.63
CA ARG A 663 -15.58 -14.59 7.66
C ARG A 663 -15.14 -13.61 6.57
N SER A 664 -13.86 -13.26 6.55
CA SER A 664 -13.35 -12.27 5.61
C SER A 664 -13.46 -12.77 4.15
N MET A 665 -13.27 -14.07 3.90
CA MET A 665 -13.54 -14.66 2.58
C MET A 665 -14.99 -14.45 2.16
N SER A 666 -15.96 -14.69 3.05
CA SER A 666 -17.38 -14.48 2.75
C SER A 666 -17.70 -13.01 2.49
N MET A 667 -17.14 -12.11 3.30
CA MET A 667 -17.36 -10.68 3.15
C MET A 667 -16.72 -10.11 1.88
N SER A 668 -15.54 -10.63 1.47
CA SER A 668 -14.84 -10.18 0.26
C SER A 668 -15.37 -10.79 -1.02
N ALA A 669 -15.78 -12.06 -0.99
CA ALA A 669 -16.21 -12.79 -2.19
C ALA A 669 -17.71 -12.63 -2.51
N GLY A 670 -18.49 -12.02 -1.63
CA GLY A 670 -19.92 -11.74 -1.84
C GLY A 670 -20.70 -12.97 -2.30
N LYS A 671 -21.34 -12.88 -3.47
CA LYS A 671 -22.14 -13.99 -4.05
C LYS A 671 -21.37 -15.26 -4.36
N SER A 672 -20.03 -15.16 -4.58
CA SER A 672 -19.20 -16.31 -4.95
C SER A 672 -18.91 -17.22 -3.75
N PHE A 673 -18.87 -16.66 -2.54
CA PHE A 673 -18.70 -17.40 -1.28
C PHE A 673 -19.60 -16.79 -0.20
N PRO A 674 -20.93 -16.97 -0.27
CA PRO A 674 -21.87 -16.34 0.65
C PRO A 674 -21.73 -16.86 2.08
N TRP A 675 -22.23 -16.09 3.06
CA TRP A 675 -22.06 -16.37 4.50
C TRP A 675 -22.54 -17.77 4.91
N ASN A 676 -23.64 -18.25 4.36
CA ASN A 676 -24.15 -19.59 4.63
C ASN A 676 -23.15 -20.70 4.22
N PHE A 677 -22.23 -20.43 3.28
CA PHE A 677 -21.13 -21.33 2.95
C PHE A 677 -20.07 -21.31 4.04
N ALA A 678 -19.69 -20.14 4.57
CA ALA A 678 -18.77 -20.05 5.69
C ALA A 678 -19.30 -20.80 6.92
N GLU A 679 -20.58 -20.63 7.27
CA GLU A 679 -21.26 -21.39 8.34
C GLU A 679 -21.27 -22.88 8.06
N GLY A 680 -21.59 -23.28 6.84
CA GLY A 680 -21.57 -24.69 6.42
C GLY A 680 -20.19 -25.33 6.61
N PHE A 681 -19.12 -24.63 6.20
CA PHE A 681 -17.73 -25.06 6.41
C PHE A 681 -17.38 -25.18 7.90
N VAL A 682 -17.76 -24.22 8.73
CA VAL A 682 -17.56 -24.25 10.19
C VAL A 682 -18.24 -25.47 10.80
N HIS A 683 -19.49 -25.72 10.46
CA HIS A 683 -20.23 -26.89 10.98
C HIS A 683 -19.61 -28.22 10.53
N LEU A 684 -19.25 -28.34 9.26
CA LEU A 684 -18.60 -29.56 8.74
C LEU A 684 -17.23 -29.77 9.41
N ALA A 685 -16.43 -28.74 9.54
CA ALA A 685 -15.10 -28.81 10.16
C ALA A 685 -15.18 -29.26 11.64
N ASN A 686 -16.25 -28.88 12.34
CA ASN A 686 -16.51 -29.27 13.74
C ASN A 686 -17.30 -30.59 13.91
N GLY A 687 -17.47 -31.37 12.84
CA GLY A 687 -18.12 -32.69 12.90
C GLY A 687 -19.66 -32.66 12.97
N HIS A 688 -20.28 -31.58 12.50
CA HIS A 688 -21.73 -31.39 12.46
C HIS A 688 -22.30 -31.45 11.03
N PRO A 689 -22.27 -32.59 10.32
CA PRO A 689 -22.57 -32.65 8.89
C PRO A 689 -24.01 -32.25 8.56
N ILE A 690 -25.00 -32.61 9.38
CA ILE A 690 -26.41 -32.25 9.15
C ILE A 690 -26.59 -30.71 9.23
N ARG A 691 -25.99 -30.08 10.24
CA ARG A 691 -26.02 -28.61 10.38
C ARG A 691 -25.29 -27.93 9.23
N GLY A 692 -24.16 -28.48 8.79
CA GLY A 692 -23.40 -27.96 7.66
C GLY A 692 -24.22 -27.97 6.37
N VAL A 693 -24.82 -29.10 6.02
CA VAL A 693 -25.68 -29.18 4.83
C VAL A 693 -26.88 -28.25 4.93
N ARG A 694 -27.51 -28.16 6.09
CA ARG A 694 -28.64 -27.24 6.30
C ARG A 694 -28.20 -25.78 6.11
N ALA A 695 -27.04 -25.38 6.61
CA ALA A 695 -26.50 -24.02 6.40
C ALA A 695 -26.32 -23.74 4.92
N PHE A 696 -25.66 -24.60 4.14
CA PHE A 696 -25.51 -24.45 2.70
C PHE A 696 -26.81 -24.19 1.94
N LEU A 697 -27.90 -24.84 2.37
CA LEU A 697 -29.23 -24.77 1.75
C LEU A 697 -30.08 -23.58 2.25
N SER A 698 -29.60 -22.80 3.20
CA SER A 698 -30.33 -21.70 3.86
C SER A 698 -29.70 -20.33 3.58
N PRO A 699 -29.80 -19.79 2.35
CA PRO A 699 -29.24 -18.49 2.05
C PRO A 699 -29.94 -17.38 2.84
N ILE A 700 -29.17 -16.39 3.28
CA ILE A 700 -29.71 -15.19 3.92
C ILE A 700 -30.45 -14.37 2.88
N ARG A 701 -31.68 -13.97 3.18
CA ARG A 701 -32.52 -13.11 2.32
C ARG A 701 -32.66 -11.72 2.90
N VAL A 702 -32.55 -10.71 2.07
CA VAL A 702 -32.87 -9.31 2.41
C VAL A 702 -34.05 -8.85 1.57
N PRO A 703 -34.88 -7.94 2.11
CA PRO A 703 -35.96 -7.33 1.33
C PRO A 703 -35.39 -6.60 0.11
N PRO A 704 -36.09 -6.66 -1.04
CA PRO A 704 -35.71 -5.85 -2.20
C PRO A 704 -35.85 -4.36 -1.90
N LEU A 705 -35.06 -3.55 -2.62
CA LEU A 705 -35.25 -2.09 -2.58
C LEU A 705 -36.58 -1.70 -3.18
N PRO A 706 -37.19 -0.59 -2.71
CA PRO A 706 -38.38 -0.01 -3.33
C PRO A 706 -38.12 0.25 -4.84
N LYS A 707 -39.07 -0.14 -5.68
CA LYS A 707 -38.99 0.13 -7.11
C LYS A 707 -39.32 1.62 -7.36
N GLU A 708 -38.77 2.17 -8.46
CA GLU A 708 -39.25 3.44 -8.96
C GLU A 708 -40.77 3.32 -9.19
N GLU A 709 -41.58 4.26 -8.65
CA GLU A 709 -42.96 4.40 -9.07
C GLU A 709 -42.91 4.76 -10.56
N SER A 710 -43.33 3.84 -11.41
CA SER A 710 -43.52 4.15 -12.84
C SER A 710 -44.43 5.38 -12.91
N ALA A 711 -43.95 6.48 -13.51
CA ALA A 711 -44.75 7.66 -13.73
C ALA A 711 -46.10 7.22 -14.33
N ALA A 712 -47.12 7.26 -13.48
CA ALA A 712 -48.45 6.84 -13.85
C ALA A 712 -48.95 7.75 -14.97
N GLY A 713 -49.17 7.17 -16.14
CA GLY A 713 -50.15 7.56 -17.13
C GLY A 713 -50.15 9.01 -17.55
N GLU A 714 -49.54 9.32 -18.69
CA GLU A 714 -50.09 10.38 -19.54
C GLU A 714 -51.55 10.03 -19.82
N PRO A 715 -52.50 10.95 -19.58
CA PRO A 715 -53.88 10.74 -20.00
C PRO A 715 -53.88 10.67 -21.52
N LYS A 716 -54.32 9.55 -22.08
CA LYS A 716 -54.62 9.44 -23.50
C LYS A 716 -55.68 10.49 -23.82
N SER A 717 -55.27 11.56 -24.50
CA SER A 717 -56.18 12.50 -25.14
C SER A 717 -56.98 11.73 -26.21
N GLY A 718 -58.27 11.58 -25.97
CA GLY A 718 -59.27 11.16 -26.92
C GLY A 718 -59.56 12.26 -27.96
#